data_197d38f8586a383d5ee308be666561b8
#
_entry.id   197d38f8586a383d5ee308be666561b8
#
_cell.length_a   1.000
_cell.length_b   1.000
_cell.length_c   1.000
_cell.angle_alpha   90.00
_cell.angle_beta   90.00
_cell.angle_gamma   90.00
#
_symmetry.space_group_name_H-M   'P 1'
#
loop_
_entity.id
_entity.type
_entity.pdbx_description
1 polymer ?
#
loop_
_entity_poly.entity_id
_entity_poly.type
_entity_poly.pdbx_seq_one_letter_code
_entity_poly.pdbx_strand_id
1 'polypeptide(L)'
;MNRLAPAQKATPALALSLVLLAVLTACGGGSGPDATAQSAATTPAAADAAASARDDVAAALATTEALPAYHMAPALLDEPSQADVGGTNNSARMAATTFEVDAAVADIDTARLSRQALVQRIAERAKARAAAASGETTTPLSTAIVGAVHTPAQIRAAYGLPALPATGAAISPAVAATLGAGQTIYLVDAYHDATALSDLNAFSARFGLPSCANVTVAATAKLPLATPPSSCTFSTVYSTTTGTMTSTAPAYNATWAPESKLDVQWAHAIAPLARIVLIEMPSSMSNAILGANSLAGKMGAGVVSMSFGSAEAGWAPSTDSYFKGTGMTYVAAAGDSGTQVLWPAVSPNVVAVGGTSLNWSGSGTRYEAAWNLSGGGLSAYEALPAWQSGVTPAGGSALPRRAVPDVAFNANPMTGEFVALTLPGASTVWMAFGGTSIAAPQWAAVIAVANAMRVAAAKPVLGDIHTLLYKSIAAVPGTYAASLGDVVDGTNGTCATCRAGTGFDQATGWGTPNGTKLLQVLSGGSTTEAVTSAAPVVPGGSLLGKVGSALSQTLAVTAPTGTTTSYALSGAPSGLAVDSTGTLKWSAPVAGSYAFSATATTAAGKSASATYSLKVIPGTAPVFASSTAWTGKAGTAFAGTLVASNPNTATLAYTLTGAPSGLVVAGNGAMSWAAPVAGSYTFTARVTDSYGYTSMQTDKLTVAGSTSTNHAPTLAATTLSQKAGETFAVRLVGADADGDAMTYSMTGAPSGVTLMSGGILTGSTAVKGTYRLNVTVRDSHGATGTGVVTLVIA
;
A
#
# COMPACT_ATOMS: atom_id res chain seq x y z
N MET A 1 -18.53 -53.75 27.13
CA MET A 1 -18.89 -52.78 28.21
C MET A 1 -18.72 -51.35 27.68
N ASN A 2 -19.85 -50.72 27.52
CA ASN A 2 -20.04 -49.40 26.92
C ASN A 2 -19.36 -48.27 27.71
N ARG A 3 -18.70 -47.34 26.99
CA ARG A 3 -18.58 -45.94 27.46
C ARG A 3 -19.01 -45.01 26.34
N LEU A 4 -20.04 -44.25 26.62
CA LEU A 4 -20.60 -43.17 25.84
C LEU A 4 -19.65 -41.96 25.80
N ALA A 5 -19.53 -41.36 24.62
CA ALA A 5 -18.95 -40.07 24.41
C ALA A 5 -20.02 -38.96 24.47
N PRO A 6 -19.75 -37.74 24.90
CA PRO A 6 -20.71 -36.67 24.98
C PRO A 6 -20.95 -35.95 23.65
N ALA A 7 -22.18 -35.56 23.42
CA ALA A 7 -22.71 -34.90 22.23
C ALA A 7 -22.13 -33.51 22.04
N GLN A 8 -21.58 -33.21 20.86
CA GLN A 8 -21.28 -31.87 20.37
C GLN A 8 -22.53 -31.21 19.80
N LYS A 9 -22.81 -30.01 20.24
CA LYS A 9 -23.86 -29.15 19.69
C LYS A 9 -23.48 -28.69 18.29
N ALA A 10 -24.29 -29.01 17.29
CA ALA A 10 -24.18 -28.55 15.92
C ALA A 10 -24.65 -27.10 15.79
N THR A 11 -23.82 -26.25 15.20
CA THR A 11 -24.19 -24.96 14.63
C THR A 11 -24.69 -25.17 13.19
N PRO A 12 -25.72 -24.46 12.72
CA PRO A 12 -26.24 -24.66 11.37
C PRO A 12 -25.32 -24.06 10.32
N ALA A 13 -24.80 -24.92 9.44
CA ALA A 13 -24.10 -24.51 8.23
C ALA A 13 -25.12 -24.07 7.18
N LEU A 14 -24.99 -22.86 6.66
CA LEU A 14 -25.70 -22.41 5.46
C LEU A 14 -25.25 -23.27 4.27
N ALA A 15 -26.16 -24.00 3.69
CA ALA A 15 -25.95 -24.73 2.46
C ALA A 15 -26.02 -23.77 1.26
N LEU A 16 -24.89 -23.55 0.62
CA LEU A 16 -24.82 -22.85 -0.67
C LEU A 16 -25.08 -23.88 -1.77
N SER A 17 -26.25 -23.82 -2.39
CA SER A 17 -26.61 -24.68 -3.53
C SER A 17 -25.87 -24.23 -4.79
N LEU A 18 -24.95 -25.06 -5.27
CA LEU A 18 -24.30 -24.96 -6.57
C LEU A 18 -25.31 -25.34 -7.66
N VAL A 19 -25.71 -24.41 -8.50
CA VAL A 19 -26.41 -24.72 -9.76
C VAL A 19 -25.39 -25.02 -10.85
N LEU A 20 -25.23 -26.30 -11.15
CA LEU A 20 -24.38 -26.79 -12.22
C LEU A 20 -25.14 -26.73 -13.54
N LEU A 21 -24.72 -25.88 -14.48
CA LEU A 21 -25.27 -25.84 -15.84
C LEU A 21 -24.51 -26.87 -16.71
N ALA A 22 -25.11 -28.00 -16.98
CA ALA A 22 -24.59 -29.00 -17.91
C ALA A 22 -24.90 -28.60 -19.36
N VAL A 23 -23.86 -28.37 -20.17
CA VAL A 23 -23.99 -28.27 -21.62
C VAL A 23 -23.69 -29.65 -22.22
N LEU A 24 -24.76 -30.29 -22.75
CA LEU A 24 -24.63 -31.49 -23.57
C LEU A 24 -24.35 -31.10 -25.03
N THR A 25 -23.20 -31.47 -25.53
CA THR A 25 -22.90 -31.53 -26.97
C THR A 25 -23.38 -32.88 -27.51
N ALA A 26 -24.37 -32.84 -28.40
CA ALA A 26 -24.73 -34.00 -29.23
C ALA A 26 -24.52 -33.62 -30.71
N CYS A 27 -23.59 -34.32 -31.37
CA CYS A 27 -23.49 -34.36 -32.84
C CYS A 27 -24.46 -35.40 -33.39
N GLY A 28 -25.25 -35.03 -34.41
CA GLY A 28 -26.07 -35.96 -35.21
C GLY A 28 -26.92 -35.21 -36.22
N GLY A 29 -26.57 -35.35 -37.47
CA GLY A 29 -27.25 -34.67 -38.58
C GLY A 29 -28.62 -35.31 -38.96
N GLY A 30 -29.51 -34.49 -39.55
CA GLY A 30 -30.76 -34.89 -40.13
C GLY A 30 -31.62 -33.69 -40.53
N SER A 31 -31.84 -33.54 -41.80
CA SER A 31 -32.68 -32.49 -42.44
C SER A 31 -34.16 -32.62 -42.18
N GLY A 32 -34.85 -31.49 -41.93
CA GLY A 32 -36.32 -31.41 -41.93
C GLY A 32 -36.84 -30.13 -41.24
N PRO A 33 -37.94 -29.51 -41.67
CA PRO A 33 -38.18 -28.08 -41.57
C PRO A 33 -39.01 -27.64 -40.34
N ASP A 34 -38.88 -26.34 -40.07
CA ASP A 34 -39.72 -25.49 -39.23
C ASP A 34 -39.94 -25.90 -37.77
N ALA A 35 -39.20 -25.27 -36.90
CA ALA A 35 -39.63 -25.08 -35.49
C ALA A 35 -39.45 -23.60 -35.11
N THR A 36 -40.55 -22.95 -34.88
CA THR A 36 -40.70 -21.64 -34.23
C THR A 36 -39.88 -21.58 -32.95
N ALA A 37 -39.01 -20.55 -32.86
CA ALA A 37 -38.22 -20.24 -31.65
C ALA A 37 -39.17 -19.96 -30.46
N GLN A 38 -39.34 -20.93 -29.57
CA GLN A 38 -39.88 -20.68 -28.25
C GLN A 38 -38.77 -20.02 -27.39
N SER A 39 -38.95 -18.75 -27.14
CA SER A 39 -38.26 -18.04 -26.10
C SER A 39 -38.43 -18.80 -24.76
N ALA A 40 -37.35 -19.29 -24.18
CA ALA A 40 -37.37 -19.86 -22.84
C ALA A 40 -37.74 -18.75 -21.85
N ALA A 41 -39.01 -18.73 -21.45
CA ALA A 41 -39.52 -17.88 -20.38
C ALA A 41 -38.80 -18.30 -19.08
N THR A 42 -37.96 -17.45 -18.54
CA THR A 42 -37.42 -17.58 -17.17
C THR A 42 -38.60 -17.63 -16.19
N THR A 43 -38.62 -18.63 -15.32
CA THR A 43 -39.66 -18.72 -14.28
C THR A 43 -39.57 -17.48 -13.37
N PRO A 44 -40.69 -16.93 -12.89
CA PRO A 44 -40.71 -15.75 -12.02
C PRO A 44 -39.74 -15.86 -10.82
N ALA A 45 -39.63 -17.01 -10.18
CA ALA A 45 -38.72 -17.25 -9.05
C ALA A 45 -37.23 -17.13 -9.42
N ALA A 46 -36.83 -17.49 -10.63
CA ALA A 46 -35.45 -17.31 -11.09
C ALA A 46 -35.16 -15.84 -11.46
N ALA A 47 -36.16 -15.10 -11.93
CA ALA A 47 -36.05 -13.66 -12.17
C ALA A 47 -35.94 -12.85 -10.87
N ASP A 48 -36.74 -13.23 -9.86
CA ASP A 48 -36.71 -12.61 -8.53
C ASP A 48 -35.42 -12.89 -7.79
N ALA A 49 -34.89 -14.12 -7.86
CA ALA A 49 -33.59 -14.46 -7.26
C ALA A 49 -32.42 -13.71 -7.95
N ALA A 50 -32.46 -13.54 -9.27
CA ALA A 50 -31.49 -12.77 -10.01
C ALA A 50 -31.60 -11.26 -9.74
N ALA A 51 -32.80 -10.74 -9.51
CA ALA A 51 -33.01 -9.35 -9.11
C ALA A 51 -32.45 -9.10 -7.69
N SER A 52 -32.79 -9.96 -6.73
CA SER A 52 -32.27 -9.89 -5.36
C SER A 52 -30.73 -9.94 -5.32
N ALA A 53 -30.11 -10.84 -6.08
CA ALA A 53 -28.64 -10.93 -6.16
C ALA A 53 -27.99 -9.65 -6.76
N ARG A 54 -28.67 -8.99 -7.70
CA ARG A 54 -28.21 -7.69 -8.25
C ARG A 54 -28.33 -6.56 -7.23
N ASP A 55 -29.42 -6.54 -6.47
CA ASP A 55 -29.65 -5.55 -5.42
C ASP A 55 -28.62 -5.71 -4.30
N ASP A 56 -28.28 -6.94 -3.91
CA ASP A 56 -27.25 -7.24 -2.92
C ASP A 56 -25.86 -6.77 -3.38
N VAL A 57 -25.49 -6.96 -4.65
CA VAL A 57 -24.25 -6.46 -5.23
C VAL A 57 -24.26 -4.94 -5.28
N ALA A 58 -25.34 -4.30 -5.69
CA ALA A 58 -25.44 -2.83 -5.73
C ALA A 58 -25.31 -2.22 -4.33
N ALA A 59 -25.92 -2.83 -3.32
CA ALA A 59 -25.78 -2.42 -1.92
C ALA A 59 -24.33 -2.57 -1.41
N ALA A 60 -23.68 -3.69 -1.73
CA ALA A 60 -22.28 -3.91 -1.37
C ALA A 60 -21.36 -2.84 -2.00
N LEU A 61 -21.53 -2.56 -3.30
CA LEU A 61 -20.73 -1.54 -4.00
C LEU A 61 -20.98 -0.12 -3.47
N ALA A 62 -22.17 0.17 -2.94
CA ALA A 62 -22.49 1.47 -2.36
C ALA A 62 -21.92 1.65 -0.93
N THR A 63 -21.46 0.58 -0.29
CA THR A 63 -20.94 0.58 1.09
C THR A 63 -19.49 0.14 1.20
N THR A 64 -18.88 -0.43 0.15
CA THR A 64 -17.48 -0.81 0.13
C THR A 64 -16.63 0.41 -0.23
N GLU A 65 -15.83 0.84 0.73
CA GLU A 65 -14.93 1.98 0.60
C GLU A 65 -13.56 1.53 0.07
N ALA A 66 -13.04 2.25 -0.94
CA ALA A 66 -11.66 2.15 -1.36
C ALA A 66 -10.80 3.20 -0.63
N LEU A 67 -9.57 2.83 -0.36
CA LEU A 67 -8.60 3.67 0.32
C LEU A 67 -7.41 3.95 -0.60
N PRO A 68 -6.85 5.18 -0.58
CA PRO A 68 -5.65 5.49 -1.34
C PRO A 68 -4.47 4.67 -0.82
N ALA A 69 -3.54 4.35 -1.72
CA ALA A 69 -2.39 3.48 -1.44
C ALA A 69 -1.08 4.28 -1.50
N TYR A 70 -0.96 5.32 -0.65
CA TYR A 70 0.26 6.11 -0.52
C TYR A 70 0.85 6.09 0.89
N HIS A 71 2.15 6.31 0.94
CA HIS A 71 2.92 6.58 2.14
C HIS A 71 3.79 7.82 1.96
N MET A 72 4.09 8.51 3.06
CA MET A 72 5.09 9.58 3.09
C MET A 72 6.30 9.11 3.89
N ALA A 73 7.51 9.54 3.52
CA ALA A 73 8.63 9.37 4.43
C ALA A 73 8.34 10.15 5.73
N PRO A 74 8.71 9.63 6.92
CA PRO A 74 8.51 10.33 8.18
C PRO A 74 9.56 11.45 8.38
N ALA A 75 9.73 12.28 7.35
CA ALA A 75 10.67 13.40 7.28
C ALA A 75 10.00 14.60 6.60
N LEU A 76 10.39 15.79 7.01
CA LEU A 76 10.02 17.04 6.35
C LEU A 76 11.22 17.45 5.46
N LEU A 77 10.96 17.58 4.16
CA LEU A 77 11.99 17.95 3.20
C LEU A 77 11.97 19.46 2.95
N ASP A 78 13.13 20.01 2.71
CA ASP A 78 13.26 21.34 2.14
C ASP A 78 12.82 21.33 0.66
N GLU A 79 12.55 22.51 0.13
CA GLU A 79 12.31 22.67 -1.30
C GLU A 79 13.54 22.18 -2.09
N PRO A 80 13.35 21.34 -3.13
CA PRO A 80 14.47 20.84 -3.93
C PRO A 80 15.34 21.98 -4.43
N SER A 81 16.64 21.92 -4.14
CA SER A 81 17.61 22.94 -4.57
C SER A 81 17.94 22.80 -6.07
N GLN A 82 18.62 23.78 -6.64
CA GLN A 82 19.16 23.65 -7.99
C GLN A 82 20.15 22.47 -8.10
N ALA A 83 20.69 22.03 -6.97
CA ALA A 83 21.55 20.86 -6.88
C ALA A 83 20.76 19.54 -7.06
N ASP A 84 19.50 19.50 -6.65
CA ASP A 84 18.63 18.33 -6.73
C ASP A 84 17.93 18.24 -8.10
N VAL A 85 17.88 19.34 -8.85
CA VAL A 85 17.31 19.38 -10.19
C VAL A 85 18.31 18.78 -11.18
N GLY A 86 18.12 17.52 -11.56
CA GLY A 86 18.92 16.84 -12.58
C GLY A 86 18.74 17.51 -13.94
N GLY A 87 19.59 18.49 -14.25
CA GLY A 87 19.65 19.08 -15.58
C GLY A 87 20.47 18.20 -16.52
N THR A 88 20.14 18.22 -17.81
CA THR A 88 20.72 17.41 -18.89
C THR A 88 22.25 17.56 -19.07
N ASN A 89 22.89 18.48 -18.37
CA ASN A 89 24.31 18.80 -18.50
C ASN A 89 25.15 18.42 -17.29
N ASN A 90 24.63 17.70 -16.30
CA ASN A 90 25.40 17.42 -15.08
C ASN A 90 25.30 15.95 -14.67
N SER A 91 26.08 15.09 -15.33
CA SER A 91 26.18 13.66 -15.02
C SER A 91 26.61 13.37 -13.56
N ALA A 92 27.16 14.37 -12.87
CA ALA A 92 27.58 14.25 -11.46
C ALA A 92 26.42 14.30 -10.44
N ARG A 93 25.17 14.54 -10.86
CA ARG A 93 24.02 14.77 -9.97
C ARG A 93 22.81 13.90 -10.26
N MET A 94 23.02 12.74 -10.84
CA MET A 94 21.93 11.78 -11.07
C MET A 94 21.68 10.87 -9.85
N ALA A 95 22.52 10.93 -8.81
CA ALA A 95 22.23 10.24 -7.54
C ALA A 95 21.08 10.92 -6.79
N ALA A 96 20.26 10.13 -6.13
CA ALA A 96 19.16 10.62 -5.30
C ALA A 96 19.64 11.55 -4.19
N THR A 97 18.81 12.51 -3.81
CA THR A 97 19.03 13.33 -2.63
C THR A 97 18.76 12.51 -1.39
N THR A 98 19.72 12.45 -0.48
CA THR A 98 19.56 11.73 0.79
C THR A 98 18.93 12.63 1.85
N PHE A 99 18.11 12.04 2.70
CA PHE A 99 17.55 12.69 3.89
C PHE A 99 17.68 11.76 5.10
N GLU A 100 17.70 12.36 6.28
CA GLU A 100 17.79 11.61 7.53
C GLU A 100 16.45 11.56 8.22
N VAL A 101 16.12 10.38 8.75
CA VAL A 101 14.94 10.13 9.59
C VAL A 101 15.44 9.79 10.98
N ASP A 102 14.99 10.55 11.98
CA ASP A 102 15.28 10.20 13.37
C ASP A 102 14.71 8.79 13.68
N ALA A 103 15.55 7.90 14.22
CA ALA A 103 15.13 6.55 14.58
C ALA A 103 13.88 6.51 15.48
N ALA A 104 13.65 7.58 16.26
CA ALA A 104 12.46 7.69 17.10
C ALA A 104 11.15 7.89 16.34
N VAL A 105 11.20 8.28 15.06
CA VAL A 105 10.02 8.50 14.20
C VAL A 105 9.96 7.57 13.00
N ALA A 106 10.98 6.75 12.82
CA ALA A 106 11.09 5.84 11.67
C ALA A 106 10.00 4.74 11.63
N ASP A 107 9.38 4.46 12.77
CA ASP A 107 8.30 3.48 12.94
C ASP A 107 6.88 4.10 12.84
N ILE A 108 6.79 5.39 12.53
CA ILE A 108 5.47 6.01 12.30
C ILE A 108 4.82 5.35 11.08
N ASP A 109 3.65 4.76 11.28
CA ASP A 109 2.80 4.36 10.16
C ASP A 109 2.33 5.60 9.41
N THR A 110 2.85 5.77 8.21
CA THR A 110 2.57 6.92 7.34
C THR A 110 1.50 6.62 6.29
N ALA A 111 0.88 5.44 6.34
CA ALA A 111 -0.19 5.08 5.42
C ALA A 111 -1.32 6.10 5.49
N ARG A 112 -1.61 6.73 4.37
CA ARG A 112 -2.74 7.67 4.22
C ARG A 112 -2.75 8.83 5.23
N LEU A 113 -1.59 9.18 5.79
CA LEU A 113 -1.48 10.32 6.68
C LEU A 113 -1.62 11.63 5.90
N SER A 114 -2.35 12.59 6.48
CA SER A 114 -2.17 13.97 6.06
C SER A 114 -0.82 14.51 6.57
N ARG A 115 -0.24 15.47 5.82
CA ARG A 115 0.99 16.13 6.30
C ARG A 115 0.82 16.73 7.70
N GLN A 116 -0.34 17.31 8.00
CA GLN A 116 -0.61 17.87 9.33
C GLN A 116 -0.53 16.79 10.40
N ALA A 117 -1.12 15.62 10.18
CA ALA A 117 -1.04 14.49 11.11
C ALA A 117 0.40 13.97 11.25
N LEU A 118 1.17 13.92 10.16
CA LEU A 118 2.58 13.53 10.20
C LEU A 118 3.41 14.52 11.05
N VAL A 119 3.26 15.83 10.81
CA VAL A 119 3.95 16.88 11.60
C VAL A 119 3.61 16.76 13.07
N GLN A 120 2.33 16.55 13.38
CA GLN A 120 1.87 16.36 14.77
C GLN A 120 2.51 15.12 15.40
N ARG A 121 2.51 13.98 14.72
CA ARG A 121 3.15 12.73 15.23
C ARG A 121 4.64 12.88 15.44
N ILE A 122 5.35 13.54 14.53
CA ILE A 122 6.79 13.85 14.69
C ILE A 122 7.00 14.71 15.95
N ALA A 123 6.19 15.78 16.13
CA ALA A 123 6.29 16.66 17.30
C ALA A 123 5.95 15.94 18.62
N GLU A 124 4.93 15.09 18.63
CA GLU A 124 4.56 14.26 19.80
C GLU A 124 5.70 13.30 20.18
N ARG A 125 6.33 12.63 19.20
CA ARG A 125 7.47 11.75 19.43
C ARG A 125 8.68 12.52 19.97
N ALA A 126 9.00 13.69 19.39
CA ALA A 126 10.07 14.56 19.87
C ALA A 126 9.84 15.02 21.33
N LYS A 127 8.59 15.39 21.67
CA LYS A 127 8.21 15.77 23.04
C LYS A 127 8.31 14.60 24.02
N ALA A 128 7.85 13.42 23.65
CA ALA A 128 7.95 12.21 24.45
C ALA A 128 9.42 11.85 24.73
N ARG A 129 10.30 12.00 23.75
CA ARG A 129 11.74 11.78 23.90
C ARG A 129 12.40 12.80 24.83
N ALA A 130 12.06 14.08 24.71
CA ALA A 130 12.54 15.13 25.60
C ALA A 130 12.12 14.89 27.06
N ALA A 131 10.87 14.41 27.27
CA ALA A 131 10.38 14.05 28.60
C ALA A 131 11.10 12.82 29.19
N ALA A 132 11.42 11.83 28.37
CA ALA A 132 12.20 10.66 28.80
C ALA A 132 13.67 10.99 29.12
N ALA A 133 14.27 11.94 28.39
CA ALA A 133 15.67 12.36 28.56
C ALA A 133 15.92 13.20 29.82
N SER A 134 14.88 13.74 30.45
CA SER A 134 15.01 14.56 31.67
C SER A 134 15.36 13.73 32.95
N GLY A 135 15.51 12.41 32.83
CA GLY A 135 15.80 11.49 33.95
C GLY A 135 17.05 10.63 33.80
N GLU A 136 17.80 10.67 32.69
CA GLU A 136 18.93 9.78 32.48
C GLU A 136 20.07 10.45 31.74
N THR A 137 21.32 10.13 32.14
CA THR A 137 22.56 10.52 31.47
C THR A 137 22.54 10.08 29.98
N THR A 138 22.58 11.04 29.13
CA THR A 138 22.50 10.89 27.64
C THR A 138 23.65 10.06 27.10
N THR A 139 23.37 8.86 26.68
CA THR A 139 24.12 8.22 25.60
C THR A 139 23.46 8.60 24.27
N PRO A 140 24.15 9.20 23.30
CA PRO A 140 23.57 9.47 21.99
C PRO A 140 23.49 8.15 21.23
N LEU A 141 22.33 7.50 21.26
CA LEU A 141 22.04 6.33 20.45
C LEU A 141 20.84 6.61 19.53
N SER A 142 21.08 7.48 18.58
CA SER A 142 20.19 7.62 17.45
C SER A 142 21.05 7.55 16.18
N THR A 143 21.21 6.34 15.65
CA THR A 143 21.63 6.20 14.27
C THR A 143 20.45 6.63 13.42
N ALA A 144 20.57 7.81 12.79
CA ALA A 144 19.59 8.27 11.80
C ALA A 144 19.45 7.21 10.70
N ILE A 145 18.22 6.92 10.31
CA ILE A 145 17.95 6.11 9.12
C ILE A 145 18.04 7.03 7.93
N VAL A 146 18.88 6.67 6.95
CA VAL A 146 19.05 7.46 5.73
C VAL A 146 18.07 6.98 4.69
N GLY A 147 17.20 7.88 4.24
CA GLY A 147 16.34 7.71 3.07
C GLY A 147 16.92 8.40 1.85
N ALA A 148 16.32 8.12 0.70
CA ALA A 148 16.64 8.73 -0.58
C ALA A 148 15.36 9.26 -1.23
N VAL A 149 15.40 10.42 -1.87
CA VAL A 149 14.29 10.99 -2.64
C VAL A 149 14.75 11.32 -4.04
N HIS A 150 13.92 10.98 -5.03
CA HIS A 150 14.24 11.07 -6.43
C HIS A 150 13.46 12.17 -7.15
N THR A 151 14.12 12.83 -8.08
CA THR A 151 13.50 13.78 -9.02
C THR A 151 12.97 13.06 -10.28
N PRO A 152 12.11 13.72 -11.09
CA PRO A 152 11.67 13.18 -12.37
C PRO A 152 12.82 12.75 -13.29
N ALA A 153 13.88 13.53 -13.38
CA ALA A 153 15.02 13.21 -14.23
C ALA A 153 15.78 11.96 -13.75
N GLN A 154 15.91 11.79 -12.42
CA GLN A 154 16.56 10.63 -11.82
C GLN A 154 15.75 9.35 -12.02
N ILE A 155 14.43 9.37 -11.79
CA ILE A 155 13.54 8.23 -12.06
C ILE A 155 13.57 7.86 -13.55
N ARG A 156 13.44 8.83 -14.45
CA ARG A 156 13.51 8.56 -15.90
C ARG A 156 14.83 7.90 -16.28
N ALA A 157 15.95 8.37 -15.72
CA ALA A 157 17.26 7.79 -15.99
C ALA A 157 17.45 6.41 -15.35
N ALA A 158 17.01 6.20 -14.11
CA ALA A 158 17.10 4.91 -13.42
C ALA A 158 16.36 3.81 -14.18
N TYR A 159 15.17 4.14 -14.74
CA TYR A 159 14.36 3.20 -15.50
C TYR A 159 14.65 3.22 -17.02
N GLY A 160 15.65 3.98 -17.49
CA GLY A 160 16.01 4.03 -18.91
C GLY A 160 14.91 4.62 -19.80
N LEU A 161 14.07 5.48 -19.27
CA LEU A 161 13.06 6.22 -20.02
C LEU A 161 13.70 7.35 -20.84
N PRO A 162 13.08 7.80 -21.95
CA PRO A 162 13.59 8.89 -22.76
C PRO A 162 13.89 10.13 -21.91
N ALA A 163 15.06 10.74 -22.10
CA ALA A 163 15.45 11.94 -21.37
C ALA A 163 14.52 13.13 -21.70
N LEU A 164 14.37 14.01 -20.72
CA LEU A 164 13.67 15.29 -20.96
C LEU A 164 14.52 16.19 -21.86
N PRO A 165 13.91 16.90 -22.82
CA PRO A 165 14.64 17.90 -23.59
C PRO A 165 15.10 19.05 -22.68
N ALA A 166 16.16 19.74 -23.07
CA ALA A 166 16.61 20.92 -22.36
C ALA A 166 15.49 21.99 -22.34
N THR A 167 15.37 22.72 -21.24
CA THR A 167 14.36 23.79 -21.12
C THR A 167 14.48 24.78 -22.26
N GLY A 168 13.35 25.04 -22.94
CA GLY A 168 13.29 25.93 -24.10
C GLY A 168 13.77 25.32 -25.43
N ALA A 169 14.20 24.05 -25.44
CA ALA A 169 14.55 23.39 -26.70
C ALA A 169 13.30 23.10 -27.55
N ALA A 170 13.43 23.25 -28.85
CA ALA A 170 12.38 22.85 -29.79
C ALA A 170 12.19 21.32 -29.75
N ILE A 171 10.96 20.89 -29.57
CA ILE A 171 10.58 19.48 -29.49
C ILE A 171 10.11 19.00 -30.86
N SER A 172 10.87 18.11 -31.50
CA SER A 172 10.45 17.50 -32.76
C SER A 172 9.26 16.53 -32.53
N PRO A 173 8.43 16.24 -33.55
CA PRO A 173 7.33 15.29 -33.43
C PRO A 173 7.76 13.90 -32.92
N ALA A 174 8.94 13.43 -33.32
CA ALA A 174 9.48 12.15 -32.86
C ALA A 174 9.82 12.18 -31.35
N VAL A 175 10.44 13.24 -30.87
CA VAL A 175 10.70 13.45 -29.44
C VAL A 175 9.39 13.66 -28.68
N ALA A 176 8.43 14.42 -29.23
CA ALA A 176 7.13 14.63 -28.60
C ALA A 176 6.37 13.29 -28.37
N ALA A 177 6.46 12.37 -29.32
CA ALA A 177 5.89 11.03 -29.16
C ALA A 177 6.50 10.26 -27.97
N THR A 178 7.81 10.39 -27.73
CA THR A 178 8.48 9.75 -26.57
C THR A 178 8.18 10.43 -25.23
N LEU A 179 7.38 11.48 -25.24
CA LEU A 179 6.93 12.25 -24.10
C LEU A 179 5.38 12.21 -23.93
N GLY A 180 4.70 11.32 -24.65
CA GLY A 180 3.26 11.09 -24.52
C GLY A 180 2.35 12.06 -25.30
N ALA A 181 2.88 12.87 -26.22
CA ALA A 181 2.11 13.83 -27.00
C ALA A 181 0.90 13.18 -27.71
N GLY A 182 -0.26 13.85 -27.69
CA GLY A 182 -1.47 13.37 -28.34
C GLY A 182 -2.15 12.19 -27.65
N GLN A 183 -1.78 11.86 -26.41
CA GLN A 183 -2.42 10.82 -25.61
C GLN A 183 -3.17 11.40 -24.41
N THR A 184 -4.08 10.62 -23.83
CA THR A 184 -4.81 11.01 -22.63
C THR A 184 -4.52 10.02 -21.50
N ILE A 185 -4.24 10.57 -20.33
CA ILE A 185 -4.20 9.84 -19.04
C ILE A 185 -5.38 10.33 -18.22
N TYR A 186 -6.24 9.42 -17.82
CA TYR A 186 -7.33 9.65 -16.88
C TYR A 186 -6.86 9.22 -15.50
N LEU A 187 -6.83 10.15 -14.55
CA LEU A 187 -6.56 9.87 -13.15
C LEU A 187 -7.89 9.89 -12.42
N VAL A 188 -8.23 8.79 -11.78
CA VAL A 188 -9.51 8.63 -11.08
C VAL A 188 -9.24 8.73 -9.59
N ASP A 189 -9.74 9.81 -8.95
CA ASP A 189 -9.55 10.08 -7.54
C ASP A 189 -10.85 10.43 -6.84
N ALA A 190 -10.92 10.22 -5.53
CA ALA A 190 -12.10 10.61 -4.77
C ALA A 190 -11.93 12.01 -4.17
N TYR A 191 -13.06 12.71 -4.09
CA TYR A 191 -13.14 14.06 -3.51
C TYR A 191 -12.46 15.14 -4.35
N HIS A 192 -12.52 16.38 -3.88
CA HIS A 192 -12.02 17.54 -4.64
C HIS A 192 -10.67 18.04 -4.12
N ASP A 193 -9.73 18.26 -5.03
CA ASP A 193 -8.48 18.95 -4.77
C ASP A 193 -8.35 20.21 -5.65
N ALA A 194 -8.71 21.38 -5.07
CA ALA A 194 -8.66 22.66 -5.76
C ALA A 194 -7.23 23.13 -6.12
N THR A 195 -6.20 22.53 -5.54
CA THR A 195 -4.79 22.93 -5.75
C THR A 195 -4.00 22.00 -6.66
N ALA A 196 -4.61 20.92 -7.18
CA ALA A 196 -3.93 19.93 -8.02
C ALA A 196 -3.14 20.55 -9.19
N LEU A 197 -3.76 21.50 -9.92
CA LEU A 197 -3.08 22.19 -11.02
C LEU A 197 -1.97 23.15 -10.55
N SER A 198 -2.19 23.87 -9.45
CA SER A 198 -1.16 24.80 -8.93
C SER A 198 0.06 24.05 -8.45
N ASP A 199 -0.15 22.89 -7.79
CA ASP A 199 0.93 22.03 -7.32
C ASP A 199 1.65 21.34 -8.50
N LEU A 200 0.93 20.91 -9.53
CA LEU A 200 1.52 20.44 -10.77
C LEU A 200 2.41 21.51 -11.42
N ASN A 201 1.96 22.76 -11.46
CA ASN A 201 2.74 23.86 -12.05
C ASN A 201 3.98 24.18 -11.21
N ALA A 202 3.88 24.17 -9.86
CA ALA A 202 5.03 24.33 -8.98
C ALA A 202 6.05 23.19 -9.17
N PHE A 203 5.58 21.95 -9.24
CA PHE A 203 6.41 20.78 -9.53
C PHE A 203 7.08 20.88 -10.89
N SER A 204 6.31 21.20 -11.94
CA SER A 204 6.84 21.33 -13.31
C SER A 204 7.88 22.43 -13.42
N ALA A 205 7.63 23.59 -12.83
CA ALA A 205 8.57 24.70 -12.81
C ALA A 205 9.89 24.33 -12.07
N ARG A 206 9.78 23.60 -10.94
CA ARG A 206 10.93 23.19 -10.16
C ARG A 206 11.84 22.22 -10.92
N PHE A 207 11.25 21.25 -11.63
CA PHE A 207 11.98 20.18 -12.31
C PHE A 207 12.17 20.39 -13.82
N GLY A 208 11.82 21.58 -14.34
CA GLY A 208 11.99 21.91 -15.76
C GLY A 208 11.10 21.11 -16.71
N LEU A 209 9.95 20.63 -16.22
CA LEU A 209 8.96 19.97 -17.04
C LEU A 209 8.12 20.97 -17.84
N PRO A 210 7.59 20.59 -19.01
CA PRO A 210 6.60 21.42 -19.72
C PRO A 210 5.40 21.76 -18.85
N SER A 211 4.94 23.00 -18.86
CA SER A 211 3.72 23.39 -18.16
C SER A 211 2.47 22.81 -18.86
N CYS A 212 1.44 22.48 -18.08
CA CYS A 212 0.14 22.07 -18.61
C CYS A 212 -0.82 23.26 -18.70
N ALA A 213 -1.42 23.46 -19.88
CA ALA A 213 -2.48 24.44 -20.03
C ALA A 213 -3.76 23.96 -19.36
N ASN A 214 -4.40 24.83 -18.56
CA ASN A 214 -5.71 24.52 -17.99
C ASN A 214 -6.79 24.55 -19.06
N VAL A 215 -7.54 23.46 -19.22
CA VAL A 215 -8.64 23.34 -20.16
C VAL A 215 -9.90 22.93 -19.41
N THR A 216 -10.89 23.82 -19.38
CA THR A 216 -12.18 23.52 -18.75
C THR A 216 -12.99 22.59 -19.63
N VAL A 217 -13.44 21.45 -19.10
CA VAL A 217 -14.41 20.54 -19.71
C VAL A 217 -15.75 20.78 -19.04
N ALA A 218 -16.70 21.39 -19.79
CA ALA A 218 -18.04 21.60 -19.25
C ALA A 218 -18.75 20.27 -18.98
N ALA A 219 -19.59 20.21 -17.95
CA ALA A 219 -20.38 19.01 -17.63
C ALA A 219 -21.33 18.59 -18.76
N THR A 220 -21.65 19.53 -19.68
CA THR A 220 -22.47 19.30 -20.89
C THR A 220 -21.64 19.03 -22.14
N ALA A 221 -20.32 18.89 -22.01
CA ALA A 221 -19.46 18.64 -23.16
C ALA A 221 -19.88 17.35 -23.88
N LYS A 222 -19.85 17.40 -25.23
CA LYS A 222 -20.13 16.22 -26.04
C LYS A 222 -18.97 15.22 -25.92
N LEU A 223 -19.27 13.97 -25.65
CA LEU A 223 -18.31 12.88 -25.62
C LEU A 223 -18.34 12.05 -26.90
N PRO A 224 -17.22 11.45 -27.33
CA PRO A 224 -15.90 11.56 -26.72
C PRO A 224 -15.29 12.97 -26.83
N LEU A 225 -14.32 13.26 -25.98
CA LEU A 225 -13.56 14.52 -26.02
C LEU A 225 -12.81 14.65 -27.35
N ALA A 226 -12.55 15.87 -27.78
CA ALA A 226 -11.71 16.13 -28.95
C ALA A 226 -10.31 15.47 -28.79
N THR A 227 -9.68 15.19 -29.94
CA THR A 227 -8.32 14.67 -30.00
C THR A 227 -7.38 15.52 -29.14
N PRO A 228 -6.55 14.89 -28.28
CA PRO A 228 -5.62 15.64 -27.42
C PRO A 228 -4.60 16.41 -28.27
N PRO A 229 -4.20 17.62 -27.85
CA PRO A 229 -3.12 18.35 -28.50
C PRO A 229 -1.76 17.65 -28.31
N SER A 230 -0.75 18.12 -29.02
CA SER A 230 0.63 17.63 -28.87
C SER A 230 1.37 18.23 -27.66
N SER A 231 0.74 19.15 -26.91
CA SER A 231 1.23 19.76 -25.70
C SER A 231 0.38 19.33 -24.50
N CYS A 232 0.93 19.41 -23.28
CA CYS A 232 0.19 19.08 -22.09
C CYS A 232 -1.03 19.99 -21.89
N THR A 233 -2.17 19.37 -21.58
CA THR A 233 -3.33 20.04 -21.02
C THR A 233 -3.81 19.32 -19.78
N PHE A 234 -4.32 20.08 -18.83
CA PHE A 234 -4.90 19.59 -17.59
C PHE A 234 -6.37 19.99 -17.50
N SER A 235 -7.20 19.05 -17.07
CA SER A 235 -8.62 19.28 -16.82
C SER A 235 -9.06 18.56 -15.57
N THR A 236 -9.83 19.21 -14.71
CA THR A 236 -10.58 18.54 -13.63
C THR A 236 -12.02 18.33 -14.09
N VAL A 237 -12.54 17.13 -13.89
CA VAL A 237 -13.90 16.73 -14.24
C VAL A 237 -14.53 16.02 -13.05
N TYR A 238 -15.76 16.36 -12.72
CA TYR A 238 -16.50 15.71 -11.63
C TYR A 238 -17.42 14.62 -12.17
N SER A 239 -17.30 13.42 -11.63
CA SER A 239 -18.15 12.28 -12.02
C SER A 239 -19.31 12.09 -11.08
N THR A 240 -20.32 11.39 -11.57
CA THR A 240 -21.40 10.81 -10.74
C THR A 240 -21.21 9.30 -10.61
N THR A 241 -21.92 8.66 -9.70
CA THR A 241 -21.94 7.19 -9.54
C THR A 241 -22.53 6.46 -10.76
N THR A 242 -23.21 7.18 -11.66
CA THR A 242 -23.81 6.62 -12.90
C THR A 242 -22.94 6.84 -14.13
N GLY A 243 -21.74 7.41 -13.98
CA GLY A 243 -20.82 7.63 -15.09
C GLY A 243 -21.23 8.77 -16.02
N THR A 244 -21.74 9.86 -15.45
CA THR A 244 -21.99 11.14 -16.12
C THR A 244 -21.17 12.25 -15.47
N MET A 245 -20.90 13.32 -16.22
CA MET A 245 -20.28 14.52 -15.66
C MET A 245 -21.31 15.35 -14.86
N THR A 246 -20.80 16.04 -13.83
CA THR A 246 -21.55 17.08 -13.09
C THR A 246 -20.71 18.33 -12.97
N SER A 247 -21.38 19.48 -12.76
CA SER A 247 -20.72 20.75 -12.46
C SER A 247 -20.46 20.97 -10.97
N THR A 248 -20.98 20.09 -10.11
CA THR A 248 -20.83 20.18 -8.67
C THR A 248 -19.54 19.48 -8.23
N ALA A 249 -18.60 20.26 -7.71
CA ALA A 249 -17.38 19.72 -7.15
C ALA A 249 -17.68 18.88 -5.89
N PRO A 250 -17.03 17.72 -5.72
CA PRO A 250 -17.07 16.98 -4.47
C PRO A 250 -16.51 17.80 -3.30
N ALA A 251 -16.74 17.36 -2.06
CA ALA A 251 -16.11 17.95 -0.90
C ALA A 251 -14.59 17.71 -0.89
N TYR A 252 -13.83 18.57 -0.22
CA TYR A 252 -12.41 18.35 0.04
C TYR A 252 -12.22 17.22 1.07
N ASN A 253 -11.19 16.40 0.88
CA ASN A 253 -10.79 15.39 1.84
C ASN A 253 -9.26 15.40 2.02
N ALA A 254 -8.81 15.60 3.27
CA ALA A 254 -7.38 15.74 3.60
C ALA A 254 -6.57 14.44 3.43
N THR A 255 -7.22 13.28 3.40
CA THR A 255 -6.56 11.99 3.15
C THR A 255 -6.41 11.72 1.65
N TRP A 256 -7.33 12.21 0.81
CA TRP A 256 -7.32 12.01 -0.64
C TRP A 256 -6.59 13.11 -1.41
N ALA A 257 -6.51 14.33 -0.88
CA ALA A 257 -5.81 15.42 -1.56
C ALA A 257 -4.31 15.14 -1.83
N PRO A 258 -3.53 14.48 -0.93
CA PRO A 258 -2.18 14.06 -1.27
C PRO A 258 -2.11 13.05 -2.41
N GLU A 259 -3.10 12.14 -2.52
CA GLU A 259 -3.20 11.15 -3.61
C GLU A 259 -3.33 11.82 -4.97
N SER A 260 -4.32 12.70 -5.14
CA SER A 260 -4.54 13.41 -6.41
C SER A 260 -3.29 14.18 -6.85
N LYS A 261 -2.53 14.74 -5.91
CA LYS A 261 -1.30 15.49 -6.21
C LYS A 261 -0.18 14.60 -6.71
N LEU A 262 0.07 13.48 -6.02
CA LEU A 262 1.12 12.55 -6.45
C LEU A 262 0.79 11.95 -7.82
N ASP A 263 -0.47 11.57 -8.06
CA ASP A 263 -0.93 10.99 -9.32
C ASP A 263 -0.71 11.93 -10.50
N VAL A 264 -1.17 13.18 -10.35
CA VAL A 264 -1.04 14.21 -11.39
C VAL A 264 0.43 14.49 -11.68
N GLN A 265 1.26 14.68 -10.65
CA GLN A 265 2.67 15.05 -10.81
C GLN A 265 3.49 13.91 -11.42
N TRP A 266 3.28 12.67 -11.00
CA TRP A 266 4.09 11.55 -11.49
C TRP A 266 3.61 10.96 -12.81
N ALA A 267 2.32 11.05 -13.13
CA ALA A 267 1.86 10.83 -14.51
C ALA A 267 2.51 11.85 -15.46
N HIS A 268 2.54 13.12 -15.08
CA HIS A 268 3.18 14.20 -15.86
C HIS A 268 4.70 14.05 -15.93
N ALA A 269 5.36 13.65 -14.85
CA ALA A 269 6.81 13.42 -14.84
C ALA A 269 7.27 12.40 -15.89
N ILE A 270 6.45 11.38 -16.16
CA ILE A 270 6.77 10.31 -17.12
C ILE A 270 6.24 10.63 -18.54
N ALA A 271 5.06 11.23 -18.66
CA ALA A 271 4.46 11.60 -19.94
C ALA A 271 4.15 13.11 -20.02
N PRO A 272 5.17 13.99 -20.06
CA PRO A 272 5.00 15.43 -19.84
C PRO A 272 4.28 16.18 -20.95
N LEU A 273 3.94 15.54 -22.07
CA LEU A 273 3.15 16.11 -23.15
C LEU A 273 1.76 15.47 -23.31
N ALA A 274 1.41 14.50 -22.44
CA ALA A 274 0.08 13.91 -22.45
C ALA A 274 -0.97 14.88 -21.90
N ARG A 275 -2.20 14.76 -22.37
CA ARG A 275 -3.37 15.37 -21.73
C ARG A 275 -3.65 14.61 -20.43
N ILE A 276 -3.80 15.33 -19.33
CA ILE A 276 -4.21 14.79 -18.03
C ILE A 276 -5.66 15.22 -17.76
N VAL A 277 -6.51 14.26 -17.48
CA VAL A 277 -7.88 14.47 -17.03
C VAL A 277 -8.02 13.88 -15.64
N LEU A 278 -8.07 14.73 -14.62
CA LEU A 278 -8.37 14.34 -13.25
C LEU A 278 -9.89 14.18 -13.12
N ILE A 279 -10.35 12.95 -12.91
CA ILE A 279 -11.77 12.62 -12.70
C ILE A 279 -11.99 12.47 -11.21
N GLU A 280 -12.59 13.49 -10.60
CA GLU A 280 -12.89 13.51 -9.18
C GLU A 280 -14.26 12.87 -8.91
N MET A 281 -14.27 11.81 -8.10
CA MET A 281 -15.45 11.08 -7.69
C MET A 281 -16.14 11.74 -6.48
N PRO A 282 -17.48 11.61 -6.34
CA PRO A 282 -18.20 12.19 -5.21
C PRO A 282 -17.84 11.55 -3.85
N SER A 283 -17.29 10.34 -3.86
CA SER A 283 -16.87 9.57 -2.68
C SER A 283 -15.89 8.47 -3.09
N SER A 284 -15.29 7.81 -2.09
CA SER A 284 -14.42 6.64 -2.25
C SER A 284 -15.16 5.30 -2.37
N MET A 285 -16.49 5.30 -2.50
CA MET A 285 -17.28 4.08 -2.61
C MET A 285 -17.11 3.39 -3.96
N SER A 286 -17.14 2.05 -3.97
CA SER A 286 -16.91 1.25 -5.18
C SER A 286 -17.85 1.60 -6.33
N ASN A 287 -19.11 1.96 -6.07
CA ASN A 287 -20.03 2.41 -7.11
C ASN A 287 -19.61 3.74 -7.77
N ALA A 288 -18.97 4.65 -7.02
CA ALA A 288 -18.44 5.89 -7.57
C ALA A 288 -17.23 5.61 -8.49
N ILE A 289 -16.38 4.65 -8.11
CA ILE A 289 -15.25 4.17 -8.92
C ILE A 289 -15.75 3.62 -10.26
N LEU A 290 -16.78 2.76 -10.24
CA LEU A 290 -17.37 2.22 -11.48
C LEU A 290 -17.98 3.32 -12.36
N GLY A 291 -18.61 4.32 -11.73
CA GLY A 291 -19.10 5.51 -12.44
C GLY A 291 -17.97 6.29 -13.11
N ALA A 292 -16.90 6.57 -12.42
CA ALA A 292 -15.74 7.30 -12.98
C ALA A 292 -15.07 6.53 -14.13
N ASN A 293 -14.91 5.22 -14.01
CA ASN A 293 -14.37 4.38 -15.10
C ASN A 293 -15.29 4.34 -16.30
N SER A 294 -16.61 4.25 -16.09
CA SER A 294 -17.60 4.37 -17.17
C SER A 294 -17.50 5.73 -17.86
N LEU A 295 -17.30 6.82 -17.11
CA LEU A 295 -17.11 8.15 -17.67
C LEU A 295 -15.81 8.24 -18.47
N ALA A 296 -14.70 7.77 -17.96
CA ALA A 296 -13.42 7.72 -18.68
C ALA A 296 -13.55 7.01 -20.02
N GLY A 297 -14.22 5.84 -20.06
CA GLY A 297 -14.47 5.11 -21.30
C GLY A 297 -15.31 5.89 -22.31
N LYS A 298 -16.29 6.70 -21.85
CA LYS A 298 -17.07 7.59 -22.71
C LYS A 298 -16.27 8.81 -23.22
N MET A 299 -15.27 9.26 -22.46
CA MET A 299 -14.41 10.37 -22.84
C MET A 299 -13.45 10.07 -23.98
N GLY A 300 -13.21 8.80 -24.29
CA GLY A 300 -12.41 8.36 -25.43
C GLY A 300 -11.18 7.56 -25.04
N ALA A 301 -10.46 7.06 -26.04
CA ALA A 301 -9.28 6.24 -25.85
C ALA A 301 -8.23 6.91 -24.95
N GLY A 302 -7.61 6.12 -24.08
CA GLY A 302 -6.60 6.60 -23.14
C GLY A 302 -6.18 5.54 -22.13
N VAL A 303 -5.41 5.95 -21.14
CA VAL A 303 -4.98 5.10 -20.04
C VAL A 303 -5.59 5.62 -18.73
N VAL A 304 -6.27 4.75 -17.99
CA VAL A 304 -6.84 5.08 -16.68
C VAL A 304 -5.89 4.61 -15.60
N SER A 305 -5.59 5.47 -14.62
CA SER A 305 -4.86 5.14 -13.41
C SER A 305 -5.77 5.24 -12.20
N MET A 306 -5.65 4.27 -11.29
CA MET A 306 -6.43 4.13 -10.07
C MET A 306 -5.48 3.79 -8.92
N SER A 307 -5.13 4.80 -8.14
CA SER A 307 -4.11 4.69 -7.09
C SER A 307 -4.72 4.36 -5.72
N PHE A 308 -5.65 3.42 -5.70
CA PHE A 308 -6.40 3.04 -4.51
C PHE A 308 -6.92 1.61 -4.62
N GLY A 309 -7.45 1.08 -3.52
CA GLY A 309 -8.13 -0.21 -3.53
C GLY A 309 -8.99 -0.46 -2.30
N SER A 310 -9.87 -1.45 -2.42
CA SER A 310 -10.60 -2.07 -1.33
C SER A 310 -10.30 -3.57 -1.28
N ALA A 311 -10.57 -4.22 -0.16
CA ALA A 311 -10.49 -5.68 -0.10
C ALA A 311 -11.41 -6.29 -1.18
N GLU A 312 -10.90 -7.30 -1.90
CA GLU A 312 -11.74 -8.03 -2.86
C GLU A 312 -12.88 -8.78 -2.17
N ALA A 313 -13.99 -8.95 -2.87
CA ALA A 313 -15.16 -9.68 -2.37
C ALA A 313 -15.85 -10.42 -3.52
N GLY A 314 -16.84 -11.26 -3.21
CA GLY A 314 -17.54 -12.10 -4.19
C GLY A 314 -18.25 -11.34 -5.33
N TRP A 315 -18.45 -10.03 -5.18
CA TRP A 315 -18.99 -9.16 -6.23
C TRP A 315 -17.91 -8.69 -7.25
N ALA A 316 -16.62 -8.80 -6.95
CA ALA A 316 -15.55 -8.28 -7.80
C ALA A 316 -15.64 -8.76 -9.27
N PRO A 317 -15.84 -10.06 -9.59
CA PRO A 317 -15.96 -10.51 -10.99
C PRO A 317 -17.12 -9.89 -11.77
N SER A 318 -18.18 -9.48 -11.08
CA SER A 318 -19.33 -8.83 -11.73
C SER A 318 -19.02 -7.41 -12.24
N THR A 319 -17.91 -6.82 -11.78
CA THR A 319 -17.49 -5.46 -12.13
C THR A 319 -16.47 -5.39 -13.27
N ASP A 320 -15.93 -6.51 -13.73
CA ASP A 320 -14.86 -6.57 -14.73
C ASP A 320 -15.18 -5.87 -16.05
N SER A 321 -16.45 -5.81 -16.40
CA SER A 321 -16.90 -5.14 -17.62
C SER A 321 -16.68 -3.62 -17.60
N TYR A 322 -16.54 -3.01 -16.43
CA TYR A 322 -16.27 -1.57 -16.28
C TYR A 322 -14.82 -1.20 -16.61
N PHE A 323 -13.93 -2.18 -16.63
CA PHE A 323 -12.51 -2.01 -16.96
C PHE A 323 -12.21 -2.48 -18.39
N LYS A 324 -13.13 -2.21 -19.30
CA LYS A 324 -13.00 -2.53 -20.73
C LYS A 324 -13.41 -1.34 -21.59
N GLY A 325 -12.69 -1.15 -22.70
CA GLY A 325 -13.04 -0.12 -23.69
C GLY A 325 -12.12 -0.17 -24.88
N THR A 326 -12.60 0.25 -26.04
CA THR A 326 -11.80 0.31 -27.26
C THR A 326 -10.67 1.33 -27.09
N GLY A 327 -9.43 0.87 -27.18
CA GLY A 327 -8.26 1.73 -26.98
C GLY A 327 -8.07 2.22 -25.53
N MET A 328 -8.72 1.57 -24.56
CA MET A 328 -8.58 1.85 -23.14
C MET A 328 -7.65 0.84 -22.49
N THR A 329 -6.73 1.31 -21.67
CA THR A 329 -5.96 0.50 -20.72
C THR A 329 -6.28 0.96 -19.31
N TYR A 330 -6.48 0.02 -18.38
CA TYR A 330 -6.75 0.31 -16.98
C TYR A 330 -5.56 -0.18 -16.15
N VAL A 331 -5.10 0.66 -15.24
CA VAL A 331 -3.97 0.41 -14.36
C VAL A 331 -4.40 0.71 -12.93
N ALA A 332 -4.01 -0.13 -11.98
CA ALA A 332 -4.31 0.12 -10.57
C ALA A 332 -3.17 -0.27 -9.63
N ALA A 333 -3.05 0.45 -8.53
CA ALA A 333 -2.18 0.12 -7.42
C ALA A 333 -2.56 -1.24 -6.81
N ALA A 334 -1.57 -2.11 -6.59
CA ALA A 334 -1.81 -3.42 -5.99
C ALA A 334 -2.10 -3.36 -4.48
N GLY A 335 -1.77 -2.23 -3.83
CA GLY A 335 -1.99 -1.97 -2.42
C GLY A 335 -0.70 -1.95 -1.61
N ASP A 336 -0.82 -1.51 -0.34
CA ASP A 336 0.30 -1.20 0.55
C ASP A 336 0.20 -1.95 1.89
N SER A 337 -0.32 -3.17 1.87
CA SER A 337 -0.54 -3.99 3.06
C SER A 337 0.02 -5.41 2.91
N GLY A 338 1.12 -5.55 2.18
CA GLY A 338 1.79 -6.83 1.96
C GLY A 338 0.91 -7.80 1.17
N THR A 339 0.68 -9.01 1.68
CA THR A 339 -0.05 -10.09 0.97
C THR A 339 -1.53 -9.82 0.73
N GLN A 340 -2.02 -8.63 0.96
CA GLN A 340 -3.42 -8.27 0.69
C GLN A 340 -3.65 -8.12 -0.81
N VAL A 341 -4.71 -8.74 -1.33
CA VAL A 341 -5.18 -8.60 -2.71
C VAL A 341 -6.32 -7.61 -2.75
N LEU A 342 -6.21 -6.58 -3.59
CA LEU A 342 -7.16 -5.48 -3.65
C LEU A 342 -7.90 -5.42 -4.98
N TRP A 343 -9.18 -5.02 -4.92
CA TRP A 343 -9.96 -4.55 -6.04
C TRP A 343 -9.77 -3.02 -6.19
N PRO A 344 -9.59 -2.43 -7.40
CA PRO A 344 -9.82 -3.02 -8.72
C PRO A 344 -8.58 -3.72 -9.33
N ALA A 345 -7.41 -3.69 -8.70
CA ALA A 345 -6.18 -4.29 -9.23
C ALA A 345 -6.32 -5.79 -9.57
N VAL A 346 -7.15 -6.51 -8.83
CA VAL A 346 -7.36 -7.96 -9.04
C VAL A 346 -8.13 -8.28 -10.31
N SER A 347 -8.91 -7.33 -10.87
CA SER A 347 -9.67 -7.56 -12.10
C SER A 347 -8.75 -8.04 -13.25
N PRO A 348 -9.15 -9.08 -14.03
CA PRO A 348 -8.35 -9.55 -15.16
C PRO A 348 -8.22 -8.56 -16.32
N ASN A 349 -8.89 -7.41 -16.23
CA ASN A 349 -8.83 -6.33 -17.22
C ASN A 349 -8.06 -5.10 -16.73
N VAL A 350 -7.41 -5.20 -15.56
CA VAL A 350 -6.64 -4.13 -14.91
C VAL A 350 -5.20 -4.58 -14.73
N VAL A 351 -4.26 -3.77 -15.19
CA VAL A 351 -2.83 -3.97 -14.94
C VAL A 351 -2.54 -3.62 -13.49
N ALA A 352 -2.27 -4.61 -12.68
CA ALA A 352 -1.94 -4.45 -11.27
C ALA A 352 -0.48 -4.05 -11.09
N VAL A 353 -0.21 -2.96 -10.38
CA VAL A 353 1.14 -2.43 -10.19
C VAL A 353 1.56 -2.55 -8.74
N GLY A 354 2.57 -3.37 -8.50
CA GLY A 354 3.23 -3.55 -7.21
C GLY A 354 4.36 -2.54 -6.97
N GLY A 355 5.01 -2.70 -5.81
CA GLY A 355 6.00 -1.76 -5.32
C GLY A 355 7.38 -2.36 -5.09
N THR A 356 8.43 -1.58 -5.42
CA THR A 356 9.83 -1.90 -5.12
C THR A 356 10.48 -0.83 -4.25
N SER A 357 11.65 -1.15 -3.73
CA SER A 357 12.59 -0.21 -3.12
C SER A 357 13.73 0.01 -4.09
N LEU A 358 13.86 1.22 -4.63
CA LEU A 358 14.87 1.58 -5.62
C LEU A 358 16.19 1.97 -4.93
N ASN A 359 17.29 1.37 -5.33
CA ASN A 359 18.64 1.81 -4.99
C ASN A 359 19.43 2.07 -6.28
N TRP A 360 19.72 3.32 -6.55
CA TRP A 360 20.45 3.73 -7.74
C TRP A 360 21.39 4.90 -7.45
N SER A 361 22.64 4.72 -7.81
CA SER A 361 23.72 5.70 -7.52
C SER A 361 23.83 6.83 -8.54
N GLY A 362 22.86 6.97 -9.46
CA GLY A 362 22.88 7.97 -10.55
C GLY A 362 23.56 7.49 -11.82
N SER A 363 24.12 6.29 -11.85
CA SER A 363 24.73 5.67 -13.04
C SER A 363 24.75 4.16 -12.91
N GLY A 364 24.90 3.47 -14.04
CA GLY A 364 24.95 2.01 -14.06
C GLY A 364 23.60 1.35 -13.84
N THR A 365 23.64 0.07 -13.50
CA THR A 365 22.42 -0.74 -13.26
C THR A 365 21.81 -0.36 -11.92
N ARG A 366 20.51 -0.10 -11.90
CA ARG A 366 19.73 0.04 -10.65
C ARG A 366 19.62 -1.31 -9.94
N TYR A 367 19.54 -1.25 -8.63
CA TYR A 367 19.15 -2.38 -7.79
C TYR A 367 17.75 -2.12 -7.24
N GLU A 368 16.90 -3.13 -7.29
CA GLU A 368 15.57 -3.08 -6.70
C GLU A 368 15.30 -4.33 -5.86
N ALA A 369 14.59 -4.15 -4.78
CA ALA A 369 14.04 -5.23 -3.97
C ALA A 369 12.53 -5.03 -3.84
N ALA A 370 11.77 -6.11 -3.71
CA ALA A 370 10.35 -5.99 -3.40
C ALA A 370 10.16 -5.14 -2.14
N TRP A 371 9.28 -4.15 -2.22
CA TRP A 371 8.90 -3.38 -1.04
C TRP A 371 8.05 -4.26 -0.12
N ASN A 372 8.38 -4.28 1.16
CA ASN A 372 7.76 -5.18 2.13
C ASN A 372 6.25 -4.94 2.36
N LEU A 373 5.74 -3.76 1.98
CA LEU A 373 4.32 -3.44 2.03
C LEU A 373 3.62 -3.56 0.67
N SER A 374 4.34 -3.86 -0.44
CA SER A 374 3.73 -4.05 -1.75
C SER A 374 2.61 -5.06 -1.71
N GLY A 375 1.43 -4.70 -2.21
CA GLY A 375 0.29 -5.60 -2.35
C GLY A 375 0.59 -6.72 -3.33
N GLY A 376 0.08 -7.93 -3.05
CA GLY A 376 0.23 -9.06 -3.95
C GLY A 376 -0.27 -10.38 -3.39
N GLY A 377 -0.55 -11.32 -4.28
CA GLY A 377 -1.06 -12.64 -3.90
C GLY A 377 -2.02 -13.23 -4.92
N LEU A 378 -2.76 -14.25 -4.50
CA LEU A 378 -3.80 -14.91 -5.30
C LEU A 378 -5.17 -14.37 -4.95
N SER A 379 -5.97 -14.05 -5.96
CA SER A 379 -7.37 -13.72 -5.75
C SER A 379 -8.16 -14.88 -5.14
N ALA A 380 -9.04 -14.55 -4.21
CA ALA A 380 -10.03 -15.50 -3.68
C ALA A 380 -11.24 -15.67 -4.62
N TYR A 381 -11.49 -14.71 -5.53
CA TYR A 381 -12.71 -14.65 -6.33
C TYR A 381 -12.47 -14.68 -7.84
N GLU A 382 -11.41 -14.06 -8.35
CA GLU A 382 -11.13 -14.02 -9.79
C GLU A 382 -10.56 -15.33 -10.31
N ALA A 383 -11.14 -15.83 -11.40
CA ALA A 383 -10.62 -17.00 -12.10
C ALA A 383 -9.26 -16.70 -12.75
N LEU A 384 -8.48 -17.75 -13.02
CA LEU A 384 -7.24 -17.63 -13.76
C LEU A 384 -7.50 -17.14 -15.19
N PRO A 385 -7.01 -15.94 -15.58
CA PRO A 385 -7.20 -15.45 -16.95
C PRO A 385 -6.37 -16.29 -17.95
N ALA A 386 -6.88 -16.42 -19.18
CA ALA A 386 -6.20 -17.17 -20.24
C ALA A 386 -4.77 -16.65 -20.53
N TRP A 387 -4.57 -15.34 -20.42
CA TRP A 387 -3.25 -14.73 -20.63
C TRP A 387 -2.27 -15.04 -19.48
N GLN A 388 -2.73 -15.34 -18.26
CA GLN A 388 -1.87 -15.74 -17.11
C GLN A 388 -1.70 -17.27 -17.00
N SER A 389 -2.44 -18.04 -17.82
CA SER A 389 -2.33 -19.50 -17.82
C SER A 389 -0.91 -19.97 -18.18
N GLY A 390 -0.41 -20.94 -17.45
CA GLY A 390 0.94 -21.52 -17.60
C GLY A 390 2.04 -20.76 -16.85
N VAL A 391 1.70 -19.68 -16.14
CA VAL A 391 2.66 -18.98 -15.29
C VAL A 391 2.87 -19.78 -14.00
N THR A 392 4.14 -19.97 -13.62
CA THR A 392 4.55 -20.54 -12.35
C THR A 392 5.36 -19.49 -11.61
N PRO A 393 4.89 -19.00 -10.46
CA PRO A 393 5.63 -18.00 -9.69
C PRO A 393 6.88 -18.62 -9.05
N ALA A 394 7.89 -17.79 -8.81
CA ALA A 394 9.10 -18.18 -8.10
C ALA A 394 8.74 -18.82 -6.74
N GLY A 395 9.31 -19.97 -6.47
CA GLY A 395 9.08 -20.73 -5.23
C GLY A 395 7.69 -21.38 -5.08
N GLY A 396 6.83 -21.31 -6.12
CA GLY A 396 5.46 -21.81 -6.10
C GLY A 396 5.16 -22.89 -7.12
N SER A 397 3.87 -23.22 -7.26
CA SER A 397 3.28 -24.07 -8.29
C SER A 397 2.55 -23.24 -9.34
N ALA A 398 2.12 -23.86 -10.46
CA ALA A 398 1.30 -23.20 -11.46
C ALA A 398 0.10 -22.49 -10.83
N LEU A 399 -0.19 -21.27 -11.28
CA LEU A 399 -1.23 -20.44 -10.73
C LEU A 399 -2.61 -21.09 -10.86
N PRO A 400 -3.38 -21.21 -9.78
CA PRO A 400 -4.75 -21.75 -9.81
C PRO A 400 -5.79 -20.68 -10.10
N ARG A 401 -5.47 -19.39 -9.89
CA ARG A 401 -6.34 -18.21 -9.98
C ARG A 401 -5.56 -17.00 -10.44
N ARG A 402 -6.24 -15.88 -10.66
CA ARG A 402 -5.62 -14.57 -10.91
C ARG A 402 -4.61 -14.26 -9.80
N ALA A 403 -3.37 -13.97 -10.17
CA ALA A 403 -2.30 -13.52 -9.28
C ALA A 403 -1.93 -12.08 -9.60
N VAL A 404 -1.73 -11.27 -8.59
CA VAL A 404 -1.26 -9.88 -8.66
C VAL A 404 0.01 -9.71 -7.84
N PRO A 405 0.86 -8.69 -8.15
CA PRO A 405 0.76 -7.73 -9.25
C PRO A 405 1.17 -8.33 -10.60
N ASP A 406 0.96 -7.57 -11.70
CA ASP A 406 1.46 -7.92 -13.03
C ASP A 406 2.88 -7.40 -13.24
N VAL A 407 3.15 -6.21 -12.76
CA VAL A 407 4.39 -5.44 -12.88
C VAL A 407 4.61 -4.60 -11.62
N ALA A 408 5.78 -3.98 -11.48
CA ALA A 408 6.10 -3.11 -10.34
C ALA A 408 6.80 -1.81 -10.77
N PHE A 409 6.91 -0.88 -9.83
CA PHE A 409 7.72 0.34 -9.92
C PHE A 409 8.21 0.72 -8.52
N ASN A 410 9.12 1.73 -8.39
CA ASN A 410 9.52 2.24 -7.08
C ASN A 410 8.28 2.70 -6.28
N ALA A 411 8.20 2.29 -5.00
CA ALA A 411 7.07 2.56 -4.13
C ALA A 411 7.44 2.76 -2.65
N ASN A 412 8.69 2.45 -2.26
CA ASN A 412 9.09 2.62 -0.87
C ASN A 412 9.30 4.12 -0.58
N PRO A 413 8.61 4.74 0.40
CA PRO A 413 8.79 6.16 0.71
C PRO A 413 10.21 6.50 1.22
N MET A 414 10.96 5.51 1.72
CA MET A 414 12.37 5.68 2.10
C MET A 414 13.32 5.68 0.91
N THR A 415 12.86 5.29 -0.28
CA THR A 415 13.50 5.51 -1.59
C THR A 415 12.56 6.27 -2.51
N GLY A 416 11.79 7.19 -1.93
CA GLY A 416 10.63 7.81 -2.51
C GLY A 416 10.90 8.86 -3.57
N GLU A 417 9.88 9.60 -3.89
CA GLU A 417 9.86 10.54 -4.98
C GLU A 417 9.30 11.89 -4.51
N PHE A 418 9.86 13.00 -4.99
CA PHE A 418 9.40 14.34 -4.60
C PHE A 418 7.96 14.58 -5.03
N VAL A 419 7.16 15.14 -4.14
CA VAL A 419 5.82 15.65 -4.41
C VAL A 419 5.68 17.04 -3.82
N ALA A 420 5.18 17.99 -4.62
CA ALA A 420 4.76 19.32 -4.18
C ALA A 420 3.33 19.24 -3.62
N LEU A 421 3.13 19.72 -2.40
CA LEU A 421 1.87 19.61 -1.67
C LEU A 421 1.48 20.95 -1.07
N THR A 422 0.39 21.54 -1.56
CA THR A 422 -0.24 22.71 -0.96
C THR A 422 -1.47 22.31 -0.17
N LEU A 423 -1.48 22.62 1.12
CA LEU A 423 -2.65 22.43 1.97
C LEU A 423 -3.52 23.71 1.95
N PRO A 424 -4.83 23.60 2.22
CA PRO A 424 -5.71 24.76 2.30
C PRO A 424 -5.16 25.84 3.25
N GLY A 425 -4.93 27.04 2.71
CA GLY A 425 -4.43 28.18 3.49
C GLY A 425 -2.93 28.15 3.84
N ALA A 426 -2.15 27.21 3.29
CA ALA A 426 -0.70 27.09 3.52
C ALA A 426 0.09 27.29 2.21
N SER A 427 1.40 27.54 2.36
CA SER A 427 2.34 27.50 1.24
C SER A 427 2.64 26.06 0.80
N THR A 428 3.10 25.92 -0.45
CA THR A 428 3.58 24.65 -0.99
C THR A 428 4.75 24.12 -0.16
N VAL A 429 4.72 22.83 0.14
CA VAL A 429 5.79 22.07 0.81
C VAL A 429 6.20 20.89 -0.04
N TRP A 430 7.38 20.34 0.23
CA TRP A 430 7.94 19.21 -0.50
C TRP A 430 8.05 18.01 0.43
N MET A 431 7.67 16.84 -0.07
CA MET A 431 7.69 15.60 0.69
C MET A 431 8.24 14.47 -0.17
N ALA A 432 8.82 13.44 0.45
CA ALA A 432 9.08 12.17 -0.22
C ALA A 432 7.86 11.26 -0.08
N PHE A 433 7.29 10.86 -1.19
CA PHE A 433 6.16 9.95 -1.28
C PHE A 433 6.59 8.59 -1.82
N GLY A 434 5.82 7.58 -1.44
CA GLY A 434 5.85 6.21 -1.93
C GLY A 434 4.44 5.64 -1.89
N GLY A 435 4.34 4.32 -1.85
CA GLY A 435 3.11 3.56 -2.02
C GLY A 435 2.98 3.01 -3.44
N THR A 436 2.18 1.99 -3.63
CA THR A 436 1.84 1.52 -4.99
C THR A 436 1.03 2.55 -5.76
N SER A 437 0.50 3.56 -5.06
CA SER A 437 -0.11 4.77 -5.61
C SER A 437 0.82 5.56 -6.53
N ILE A 438 2.10 5.74 -6.17
CA ILE A 438 3.02 6.48 -7.03
C ILE A 438 3.49 5.62 -8.23
N ALA A 439 3.47 4.29 -8.07
CA ALA A 439 3.85 3.34 -9.11
C ALA A 439 2.81 3.24 -10.25
N ALA A 440 1.51 3.27 -9.93
CA ALA A 440 0.43 3.10 -10.89
C ALA A 440 0.37 4.22 -11.95
N PRO A 441 0.38 5.54 -11.64
CA PRO A 441 0.35 6.61 -12.62
C PRO A 441 1.61 6.63 -13.49
N GLN A 442 2.75 6.18 -12.98
CA GLN A 442 3.98 6.06 -13.76
C GLN A 442 3.86 4.95 -14.82
N TRP A 443 3.31 3.78 -14.47
CA TRP A 443 3.00 2.75 -15.47
C TRP A 443 1.94 3.20 -16.48
N ALA A 444 0.89 3.88 -16.03
CA ALA A 444 -0.10 4.46 -16.94
C ALA A 444 0.55 5.43 -17.94
N ALA A 445 1.48 6.26 -17.46
CA ALA A 445 2.23 7.19 -18.29
C ALA A 445 3.21 6.49 -19.27
N VAL A 446 3.89 5.41 -18.85
CA VAL A 446 4.71 4.57 -19.76
C VAL A 446 3.87 4.01 -20.89
N ILE A 447 2.66 3.52 -20.60
CA ILE A 447 1.72 3.02 -21.64
C ILE A 447 1.25 4.16 -22.55
N ALA A 448 0.97 5.35 -22.00
CA ALA A 448 0.62 6.53 -22.80
C ALA A 448 1.77 6.96 -23.73
N VAL A 449 3.01 6.93 -23.28
CA VAL A 449 4.19 7.17 -24.14
C VAL A 449 4.27 6.12 -25.26
N ALA A 450 4.08 4.83 -24.93
CA ALA A 450 4.06 3.78 -25.95
C ALA A 450 2.95 4.01 -26.98
N ASN A 451 1.77 4.45 -26.56
CA ASN A 451 0.65 4.80 -27.43
C ASN A 451 0.98 5.98 -28.36
N ALA A 452 1.63 7.04 -27.83
CA ALA A 452 2.08 8.16 -28.65
C ALA A 452 3.06 7.72 -29.74
N MET A 453 4.01 6.84 -29.38
CA MET A 453 4.97 6.26 -30.35
C MET A 453 4.25 5.38 -31.41
N ARG A 454 3.20 4.65 -31.02
CA ARG A 454 2.38 3.86 -31.96
C ARG A 454 1.65 4.75 -32.93
N VAL A 455 0.99 5.79 -32.45
CA VAL A 455 0.28 6.76 -33.29
C VAL A 455 1.25 7.46 -34.26
N ALA A 456 2.43 7.86 -33.79
CA ALA A 456 3.49 8.42 -34.66
C ALA A 456 3.97 7.44 -35.73
N ALA A 457 3.86 6.13 -35.51
CA ALA A 457 4.16 5.05 -36.42
C ALA A 457 2.90 4.56 -37.21
N ALA A 458 1.81 5.32 -37.23
CA ALA A 458 0.52 4.98 -37.85
C ALA A 458 -0.06 3.63 -37.39
N LYS A 459 0.16 3.25 -36.14
CA LYS A 459 -0.39 2.04 -35.49
C LYS A 459 -1.53 2.41 -34.53
N PRO A 460 -2.54 1.56 -34.33
CA PRO A 460 -3.57 1.79 -33.34
C PRO A 460 -2.97 1.83 -31.93
N VAL A 461 -3.58 2.59 -31.04
CA VAL A 461 -3.23 2.57 -29.60
C VAL A 461 -3.41 1.18 -29.03
N LEU A 462 -2.71 0.89 -27.93
CA LEU A 462 -2.91 -0.30 -27.12
C LEU A 462 -4.32 -0.26 -26.52
N GLY A 463 -4.87 -1.38 -26.21
CA GLY A 463 -6.00 -1.55 -25.31
C GLY A 463 -5.51 -2.30 -24.10
N ASP A 464 -6.14 -3.44 -23.82
CA ASP A 464 -5.61 -4.39 -22.84
C ASP A 464 -4.22 -4.90 -23.25
N ILE A 465 -3.23 -4.72 -22.36
CA ILE A 465 -1.84 -5.10 -22.65
C ILE A 465 -1.44 -6.46 -22.08
N HIS A 466 -2.31 -7.15 -21.33
CA HIS A 466 -1.93 -8.39 -20.63
C HIS A 466 -1.42 -9.48 -21.58
N THR A 467 -2.10 -9.69 -22.71
CA THR A 467 -1.62 -10.68 -23.69
C THR A 467 -0.25 -10.30 -24.24
N LEU A 468 0.00 -9.02 -24.51
CA LEU A 468 1.31 -8.54 -24.96
C LEU A 468 2.36 -8.74 -23.85
N LEU A 469 2.05 -8.35 -22.61
CA LEU A 469 2.94 -8.48 -21.46
C LEU A 469 3.29 -9.95 -21.20
N TYR A 470 2.28 -10.81 -21.06
CA TYR A 470 2.47 -12.20 -20.62
C TYR A 470 2.92 -13.16 -21.72
N LYS A 471 2.45 -12.98 -22.95
CA LYS A 471 2.71 -13.94 -24.05
C LYS A 471 3.74 -13.47 -25.06
N SER A 472 3.98 -12.16 -25.20
CA SER A 472 4.94 -11.64 -26.16
C SER A 472 6.21 -11.07 -25.52
N ILE A 473 6.10 -10.51 -24.31
CA ILE A 473 7.27 -9.99 -23.56
C ILE A 473 7.79 -11.08 -22.61
N ALA A 474 7.01 -11.44 -21.60
CA ALA A 474 7.46 -12.29 -20.52
C ALA A 474 7.74 -13.74 -20.95
N ALA A 475 6.95 -14.31 -21.86
CA ALA A 475 7.16 -15.66 -22.38
C ALA A 475 8.38 -15.78 -23.33
N VAL A 476 9.00 -14.67 -23.73
CA VAL A 476 10.16 -14.66 -24.64
C VAL A 476 11.38 -14.16 -23.86
N PRO A 477 12.28 -15.05 -23.40
CA PRO A 477 13.34 -14.69 -22.44
C PRO A 477 14.20 -13.49 -22.84
N GLY A 478 14.59 -13.37 -24.11
CA GLY A 478 15.37 -12.23 -24.60
C GLY A 478 14.59 -10.92 -24.62
N THR A 479 13.29 -10.97 -24.93
CA THR A 479 12.41 -9.82 -24.89
C THR A 479 12.12 -9.43 -23.44
N TYR A 480 11.89 -10.39 -22.56
CA TYR A 480 11.70 -10.20 -21.13
C TYR A 480 12.90 -9.47 -20.50
N ALA A 481 14.08 -10.06 -20.58
CA ALA A 481 15.30 -9.51 -19.99
C ALA A 481 15.67 -8.12 -20.55
N ALA A 482 15.31 -7.80 -21.80
CA ALA A 482 15.53 -6.49 -22.38
C ALA A 482 14.50 -5.45 -21.92
N SER A 483 13.25 -5.87 -21.72
CA SER A 483 12.10 -4.96 -21.51
C SER A 483 11.77 -4.73 -20.04
N LEU A 484 12.07 -5.70 -19.17
CA LEU A 484 11.75 -5.65 -17.75
C LEU A 484 12.99 -5.96 -16.90
N GLY A 485 13.10 -5.27 -15.78
CA GLY A 485 14.08 -5.56 -14.73
C GLY A 485 13.46 -6.57 -13.76
N ASP A 486 13.95 -7.81 -13.81
CA ASP A 486 13.54 -8.87 -12.89
C ASP A 486 13.97 -8.53 -11.45
N VAL A 487 13.03 -8.49 -10.52
CA VAL A 487 13.28 -8.20 -9.10
C VAL A 487 13.37 -9.52 -8.36
N VAL A 488 14.55 -9.87 -7.89
CA VAL A 488 14.82 -11.20 -7.31
C VAL A 488 15.08 -11.17 -5.80
N ASP A 489 15.01 -10.01 -5.19
CA ASP A 489 15.24 -9.80 -3.75
C ASP A 489 14.06 -9.12 -3.07
N GLY A 490 13.96 -9.30 -1.74
CA GLY A 490 12.89 -8.74 -0.94
C GLY A 490 11.68 -9.68 -0.79
N THR A 491 10.68 -9.19 -0.07
CA THR A 491 9.45 -9.96 0.23
C THR A 491 8.35 -8.99 0.66
N ASN A 492 7.11 -9.32 0.32
CA ASN A 492 5.93 -8.61 0.81
C ASN A 492 5.15 -9.39 1.88
N GLY A 493 5.73 -10.47 2.40
CA GLY A 493 5.11 -11.27 3.47
C GLY A 493 5.97 -12.45 3.91
N THR A 494 5.40 -13.33 4.73
CA THR A 494 6.11 -14.47 5.33
C THR A 494 5.88 -15.80 4.59
N CYS A 495 5.01 -15.84 3.59
CA CYS A 495 4.71 -17.06 2.84
C CYS A 495 5.83 -17.39 1.85
N ALA A 496 5.87 -18.65 1.36
CA ALA A 496 6.89 -19.11 0.41
C ALA A 496 6.84 -18.35 -0.92
N THR A 497 5.63 -17.98 -1.38
CA THR A 497 5.39 -17.23 -2.62
C THR A 497 5.40 -15.72 -2.46
N CYS A 498 5.58 -15.21 -1.23
CA CYS A 498 5.67 -13.77 -0.95
C CYS A 498 7.07 -13.19 -1.20
N ARG A 499 8.05 -14.04 -1.53
CA ARG A 499 9.42 -13.65 -1.81
C ARG A 499 9.57 -13.36 -3.29
N ALA A 500 10.22 -12.25 -3.62
CA ALA A 500 10.66 -11.96 -4.98
C ALA A 500 11.66 -13.04 -5.45
N GLY A 501 11.64 -13.36 -6.72
CA GLY A 501 12.49 -14.40 -7.30
C GLY A 501 12.46 -14.36 -8.83
N THR A 502 13.31 -15.12 -9.48
CA THR A 502 13.48 -15.09 -10.94
C THR A 502 12.16 -15.33 -11.69
N GLY A 503 11.83 -14.43 -12.58
CA GLY A 503 10.62 -14.46 -13.39
C GLY A 503 9.43 -13.88 -12.66
N PHE A 504 8.25 -14.45 -12.88
CA PHE A 504 7.05 -13.99 -12.19
C PHE A 504 7.06 -14.34 -10.70
N ASP A 505 6.77 -13.38 -9.84
CA ASP A 505 6.50 -13.59 -8.41
C ASP A 505 5.30 -12.75 -7.93
N GLN A 506 4.78 -13.07 -6.74
CA GLN A 506 3.59 -12.41 -6.19
C GLN A 506 3.91 -11.13 -5.42
N ALA A 507 5.15 -10.68 -5.39
CA ALA A 507 5.56 -9.44 -4.74
C ALA A 507 5.75 -8.31 -5.76
N THR A 508 6.27 -8.63 -6.99
CA THR A 508 6.66 -7.65 -8.00
C THR A 508 6.17 -8.00 -9.42
N GLY A 509 5.41 -9.08 -9.59
CA GLY A 509 4.93 -9.52 -10.90
C GLY A 509 6.08 -9.92 -11.81
N TRP A 510 6.11 -9.41 -13.04
CA TRP A 510 7.21 -9.57 -13.99
C TRP A 510 8.34 -8.55 -13.79
N GLY A 511 8.31 -7.74 -12.71
CA GLY A 511 9.34 -6.76 -12.39
C GLY A 511 9.05 -5.36 -12.93
N THR A 512 10.10 -4.55 -13.06
CA THR A 512 10.04 -3.10 -13.32
C THR A 512 10.47 -2.74 -14.75
N PRO A 513 10.06 -1.59 -15.33
CA PRO A 513 10.32 -1.30 -16.74
C PRO A 513 11.80 -1.03 -17.04
N ASN A 514 12.33 -1.59 -18.14
CA ASN A 514 13.52 -1.15 -18.82
C ASN A 514 13.09 -0.26 -20.00
N GLY A 515 12.84 1.03 -19.73
CA GLY A 515 12.00 1.93 -20.48
C GLY A 515 12.22 1.97 -22.00
N THR A 516 13.46 2.19 -22.46
CA THR A 516 13.70 2.30 -23.91
C THR A 516 13.32 1.02 -24.67
N LYS A 517 13.67 -0.16 -24.14
CA LYS A 517 13.37 -1.44 -24.81
C LYS A 517 11.90 -1.82 -24.64
N LEU A 518 11.34 -1.61 -23.44
CA LEU A 518 9.92 -1.83 -23.22
C LEU A 518 9.07 -0.96 -24.17
N LEU A 519 9.35 0.33 -24.27
CA LEU A 519 8.67 1.26 -25.18
C LEU A 519 8.79 0.83 -26.63
N GLN A 520 9.97 0.33 -27.06
CA GLN A 520 10.17 -0.22 -28.41
C GLN A 520 9.22 -1.38 -28.68
N VAL A 521 9.10 -2.34 -27.74
CA VAL A 521 8.18 -3.50 -27.88
C VAL A 521 6.72 -3.06 -27.84
N LEU A 522 6.34 -2.27 -26.85
CA LEU A 522 4.96 -1.78 -26.70
C LEU A 522 4.53 -0.94 -27.92
N SER A 523 5.44 -0.16 -28.52
CA SER A 523 5.13 0.59 -29.75
C SER A 523 5.07 -0.29 -31.00
N GLY A 524 5.26 -1.62 -30.86
CA GLY A 524 5.18 -2.59 -31.95
C GLY A 524 6.41 -2.57 -32.85
N GLY A 525 7.54 -2.10 -32.34
CA GLY A 525 8.86 -2.33 -32.92
C GLY A 525 9.24 -3.81 -32.74
N SER A 526 9.90 -4.38 -33.73
CA SER A 526 10.45 -5.72 -33.61
C SER A 526 11.71 -5.66 -32.74
N THR A 527 11.83 -6.54 -31.75
CA THR A 527 13.10 -6.83 -31.09
C THR A 527 14.00 -7.74 -31.92
N THR A 528 13.49 -8.23 -33.04
CA THR A 528 14.27 -9.02 -34.01
C THR A 528 15.16 -8.09 -34.84
N GLU A 529 16.31 -7.69 -34.30
CA GLU A 529 17.45 -7.41 -35.14
C GLU A 529 17.81 -8.70 -35.88
N ALA A 530 18.19 -8.58 -37.16
CA ALA A 530 18.52 -9.73 -38.02
C ALA A 530 19.48 -10.70 -37.31
N VAL A 531 19.08 -11.93 -37.16
CA VAL A 531 19.62 -13.00 -36.31
C VAL A 531 21.09 -13.40 -36.60
N THR A 532 21.75 -12.76 -37.56
CA THR A 532 23.11 -13.17 -37.98
C THR A 532 24.23 -12.22 -37.59
N SER A 533 23.94 -11.05 -36.98
CA SER A 533 24.95 -10.04 -36.61
C SER A 533 24.77 -9.41 -35.23
N ALA A 534 23.80 -9.82 -34.43
CA ALA A 534 23.51 -9.21 -33.14
C ALA A 534 24.52 -9.67 -32.07
N ALA A 535 24.91 -8.75 -31.20
CA ALA A 535 25.60 -9.07 -29.95
C ALA A 535 24.66 -9.87 -29.01
N PRO A 536 25.19 -10.72 -28.13
CA PRO A 536 24.37 -11.34 -27.09
C PRO A 536 23.81 -10.27 -26.14
N VAL A 537 22.72 -10.57 -25.48
CA VAL A 537 22.18 -9.69 -24.43
C VAL A 537 22.60 -10.25 -23.07
N VAL A 538 23.29 -9.43 -22.28
CA VAL A 538 23.67 -9.76 -20.90
C VAL A 538 22.86 -8.82 -20.01
N PRO A 539 21.86 -9.31 -19.26
CA PRO A 539 20.89 -8.43 -18.57
C PRO A 539 21.50 -7.67 -17.38
N GLY A 540 22.63 -8.16 -16.83
CA GLY A 540 23.12 -7.68 -15.56
C GLY A 540 22.19 -8.13 -14.42
N GLY A 541 22.49 -7.76 -13.17
CA GLY A 541 21.60 -8.07 -12.05
C GLY A 541 22.28 -8.13 -10.71
N SER A 542 21.46 -8.45 -9.69
CA SER A 542 21.92 -8.64 -8.31
C SER A 542 21.92 -10.13 -7.98
N LEU A 543 22.98 -10.57 -7.33
CA LEU A 543 23.19 -11.94 -6.93
C LEU A 543 23.36 -12.02 -5.41
N LEU A 544 22.85 -13.07 -4.81
CA LEU A 544 22.99 -13.36 -3.39
C LEU A 544 23.79 -14.66 -3.22
N GLY A 545 24.88 -14.56 -2.49
CA GLY A 545 25.68 -15.72 -2.05
C GLY A 545 25.65 -15.85 -0.52
N LYS A 546 26.04 -17.02 -0.03
CA LYS A 546 26.12 -17.30 1.40
C LYS A 546 27.48 -17.94 1.72
N VAL A 547 28.12 -17.50 2.81
CA VAL A 547 29.33 -18.14 3.31
C VAL A 547 29.07 -19.61 3.66
N GLY A 548 29.97 -20.48 3.29
CA GLY A 548 29.85 -21.94 3.53
C GLY A 548 28.92 -22.70 2.57
N SER A 549 28.30 -21.99 1.61
CA SER A 549 27.48 -22.61 0.56
C SER A 549 28.09 -22.24 -0.79
N ALA A 550 28.42 -23.19 -1.63
CA ALA A 550 28.91 -22.91 -2.97
C ALA A 550 27.87 -22.15 -3.78
N LEU A 551 28.28 -21.04 -4.41
CA LEU A 551 27.46 -20.30 -5.37
C LEU A 551 27.47 -21.02 -6.71
N SER A 552 26.31 -21.29 -7.26
CA SER A 552 26.12 -21.79 -8.62
C SER A 552 24.91 -21.09 -9.21
N GLN A 553 25.12 -20.12 -10.12
CA GLN A 553 24.07 -19.31 -10.72
C GLN A 553 24.34 -19.13 -12.20
N THR A 554 23.41 -19.55 -13.04
CA THR A 554 23.54 -19.32 -14.49
C THR A 554 23.15 -17.89 -14.83
N LEU A 555 24.00 -17.20 -15.59
CA LEU A 555 23.72 -15.89 -16.15
C LEU A 555 22.61 -16.02 -17.21
N ALA A 556 21.58 -15.19 -17.12
CA ALA A 556 20.45 -15.18 -18.05
C ALA A 556 20.84 -14.52 -19.39
N VAL A 557 21.94 -14.98 -20.01
CA VAL A 557 22.44 -14.43 -21.28
C VAL A 557 21.61 -14.97 -22.42
N THR A 558 21.09 -14.07 -23.27
CA THR A 558 20.39 -14.46 -24.50
C THR A 558 21.31 -14.23 -25.69
N ALA A 559 21.73 -15.31 -26.31
CA ALA A 559 22.49 -15.30 -27.55
C ALA A 559 21.60 -15.52 -28.79
N PRO A 560 21.97 -14.99 -29.95
CA PRO A 560 21.27 -15.28 -31.21
C PRO A 560 21.20 -16.80 -31.46
N THR A 561 20.02 -17.25 -31.91
CA THR A 561 19.75 -18.67 -32.16
C THR A 561 20.82 -19.32 -33.07
N GLY A 562 21.37 -20.46 -32.65
CA GLY A 562 22.38 -21.18 -33.41
C GLY A 562 23.82 -20.67 -33.27
N THR A 563 24.08 -19.73 -32.32
CA THR A 563 25.44 -19.26 -32.03
C THR A 563 25.94 -19.86 -30.70
N THR A 564 27.23 -20.29 -30.69
CA THR A 564 27.93 -20.59 -29.43
C THR A 564 28.39 -19.28 -28.78
N THR A 565 28.38 -19.27 -27.46
CA THR A 565 28.73 -18.08 -26.66
C THR A 565 29.88 -18.45 -25.71
N SER A 566 30.88 -17.59 -25.61
CA SER A 566 31.93 -17.67 -24.58
C SER A 566 31.70 -16.60 -23.55
N TYR A 567 32.14 -16.83 -22.32
CA TYR A 567 31.92 -15.99 -21.18
C TYR A 567 33.20 -15.56 -20.48
N ALA A 568 33.29 -14.35 -20.03
CA ALA A 568 34.41 -13.82 -19.23
C ALA A 568 33.93 -12.93 -18.13
N LEU A 569 34.64 -12.89 -16.99
CA LEU A 569 34.39 -11.98 -15.88
C LEU A 569 35.54 -10.97 -15.77
N SER A 570 35.20 -9.75 -15.39
CA SER A 570 36.16 -8.68 -15.08
C SER A 570 35.79 -8.04 -13.75
N GLY A 571 36.77 -7.83 -12.86
CA GLY A 571 36.53 -7.31 -11.51
C GLY A 571 35.88 -8.29 -10.53
N ALA A 572 35.79 -9.57 -10.89
CA ALA A 572 35.21 -10.60 -10.03
C ALA A 572 36.09 -10.86 -8.79
N PRO A 573 35.47 -11.18 -7.63
CA PRO A 573 36.22 -11.59 -6.45
C PRO A 573 37.00 -12.89 -6.70
N SER A 574 38.12 -13.07 -6.00
CA SER A 574 38.95 -14.26 -6.11
C SER A 574 38.15 -15.54 -5.86
N GLY A 575 38.22 -16.48 -6.75
CA GLY A 575 37.52 -17.76 -6.69
C GLY A 575 36.16 -17.80 -7.37
N LEU A 576 35.58 -16.64 -7.76
CA LEU A 576 34.39 -16.59 -8.61
C LEU A 576 34.79 -16.77 -10.08
N ALA A 577 34.25 -17.77 -10.72
CA ALA A 577 34.50 -18.07 -12.13
C ALA A 577 33.19 -18.27 -12.90
N VAL A 578 33.23 -18.12 -14.21
CA VAL A 578 32.12 -18.49 -15.12
C VAL A 578 32.55 -19.62 -16.01
N ASP A 579 31.70 -20.61 -16.20
CA ASP A 579 31.99 -21.74 -17.11
C ASP A 579 31.50 -21.47 -18.53
N SER A 580 31.72 -22.42 -19.42
CA SER A 580 31.34 -22.35 -20.84
C SER A 580 29.82 -22.35 -21.08
N THR A 581 29.02 -22.67 -20.07
CA THR A 581 27.54 -22.59 -20.11
C THR A 581 26.99 -21.28 -19.60
N GLY A 582 27.88 -20.36 -19.15
CA GLY A 582 27.48 -19.09 -18.51
C GLY A 582 27.10 -19.26 -17.05
N THR A 583 27.45 -20.39 -16.42
CA THR A 583 27.18 -20.59 -14.98
C THR A 583 28.32 -20.02 -14.14
N LEU A 584 28.00 -19.08 -13.28
CA LEU A 584 28.89 -18.57 -12.22
C LEU A 584 29.09 -19.66 -11.18
N LYS A 585 30.34 -19.87 -10.77
CA LYS A 585 30.72 -20.85 -9.75
C LYS A 585 31.71 -20.24 -8.77
N TRP A 586 31.39 -20.40 -7.49
CA TRP A 586 32.29 -20.01 -6.41
C TRP A 586 32.18 -21.01 -5.26
N SER A 587 33.16 -21.83 -5.10
CA SER A 587 33.12 -22.96 -4.15
C SER A 587 33.11 -22.52 -2.67
N ALA A 588 33.75 -21.41 -2.37
CA ALA A 588 33.88 -20.87 -1.00
C ALA A 588 33.67 -19.34 -0.99
N PRO A 589 32.39 -18.87 -1.12
CA PRO A 589 32.10 -17.46 -1.09
C PRO A 589 32.52 -16.81 0.23
N VAL A 590 33.16 -15.63 0.15
CA VAL A 590 33.57 -14.82 1.29
C VAL A 590 32.55 -13.70 1.47
N ALA A 591 32.16 -13.43 2.73
CA ALA A 591 31.18 -12.37 3.03
C ALA A 591 31.67 -11.01 2.52
N GLY A 592 30.78 -10.25 1.88
CA GLY A 592 31.06 -8.93 1.33
C GLY A 592 30.09 -8.53 0.23
N SER A 593 30.27 -7.32 -0.28
CA SER A 593 29.56 -6.79 -1.44
C SER A 593 30.56 -6.62 -2.57
N TYR A 594 30.29 -7.23 -3.71
CA TYR A 594 31.17 -7.28 -4.87
C TYR A 594 30.43 -6.76 -6.09
N ALA A 595 31.15 -5.99 -6.92
CA ALA A 595 30.68 -5.60 -8.24
C ALA A 595 31.64 -6.17 -9.27
N PHE A 596 31.11 -6.81 -10.32
CA PHE A 596 31.91 -7.35 -11.41
C PHE A 596 31.15 -7.24 -12.72
N SER A 597 31.86 -7.23 -13.84
CA SER A 597 31.24 -7.30 -15.17
C SER A 597 31.34 -8.72 -15.74
N ALA A 598 30.23 -9.20 -16.27
CA ALA A 598 30.20 -10.40 -17.09
C ALA A 598 30.06 -10.00 -18.57
N THR A 599 30.93 -10.55 -19.40
CA THR A 599 30.94 -10.37 -20.87
C THR A 599 30.58 -11.68 -21.52
N ALA A 600 29.61 -11.66 -22.43
CA ALA A 600 29.28 -12.74 -23.32
C ALA A 600 29.73 -12.37 -24.75
N THR A 601 30.36 -13.30 -25.45
CA THR A 601 30.88 -13.10 -26.83
C THR A 601 30.40 -14.24 -27.70
N THR A 602 29.69 -13.92 -28.79
CA THR A 602 29.28 -14.94 -29.79
C THR A 602 30.45 -15.38 -30.64
N ALA A 603 30.32 -16.55 -31.30
CA ALA A 603 31.33 -17.08 -32.23
C ALA A 603 31.65 -16.11 -33.39
N ALA A 604 30.72 -15.19 -33.71
CA ALA A 604 30.93 -14.11 -34.70
C ALA A 604 31.73 -12.91 -34.13
N GLY A 605 32.23 -12.98 -32.89
CA GLY A 605 33.03 -11.93 -32.24
C GLY A 605 32.21 -10.74 -31.72
N LYS A 606 30.87 -10.83 -31.70
CA LYS A 606 30.04 -9.79 -31.12
C LYS A 606 29.92 -9.99 -29.62
N SER A 607 30.18 -8.94 -28.83
CA SER A 607 30.21 -8.99 -27.38
C SER A 607 29.20 -8.01 -26.79
N ALA A 608 28.63 -8.40 -25.64
CA ALA A 608 27.94 -7.49 -24.72
C ALA A 608 28.41 -7.77 -23.29
N SER A 609 28.38 -6.76 -22.46
CA SER A 609 28.78 -6.83 -21.06
C SER A 609 27.74 -6.18 -20.19
N ALA A 610 27.54 -6.72 -19.00
CA ALA A 610 26.72 -6.09 -17.97
C ALA A 610 27.37 -6.25 -16.60
N THR A 611 27.09 -5.29 -15.72
CA THR A 611 27.56 -5.31 -14.35
C THR A 611 26.61 -6.11 -13.48
N TYR A 612 27.18 -6.94 -12.62
CA TYR A 612 26.50 -7.67 -11.57
C TYR A 612 26.95 -7.18 -10.20
N SER A 613 25.99 -7.00 -9.30
CA SER A 613 26.25 -6.82 -7.87
C SER A 613 26.05 -8.16 -7.18
N LEU A 614 27.06 -8.63 -6.44
CA LEU A 614 26.97 -9.88 -5.67
C LEU A 614 27.15 -9.54 -4.20
N LYS A 615 26.10 -9.76 -3.40
CA LYS A 615 26.15 -9.71 -1.95
C LYS A 615 26.34 -11.11 -1.39
N VAL A 616 27.43 -11.36 -0.67
CA VAL A 616 27.64 -12.61 0.06
C VAL A 616 27.40 -12.34 1.55
N ILE A 617 26.37 -12.96 2.09
CA ILE A 617 25.99 -12.81 3.49
C ILE A 617 26.61 -13.92 4.35
N PRO A 618 26.85 -13.67 5.65
CA PRO A 618 27.29 -14.72 6.59
C PRO A 618 26.32 -15.90 6.66
N GLY A 619 25.02 -15.66 6.45
CA GLY A 619 23.99 -16.70 6.48
C GLY A 619 23.72 -17.20 7.88
N THR A 620 23.93 -16.36 8.88
CA THR A 620 23.67 -16.63 10.30
C THR A 620 22.39 -15.92 10.73
N ALA A 621 21.66 -16.55 11.65
CA ALA A 621 20.44 -15.95 12.19
C ALA A 621 20.77 -14.66 12.97
N PRO A 622 19.84 -13.71 13.00
CA PRO A 622 19.93 -12.55 13.90
C PRO A 622 20.10 -12.98 15.35
N VAL A 623 20.74 -12.17 16.16
CA VAL A 623 20.99 -12.47 17.59
C VAL A 623 20.31 -11.41 18.44
N PHE A 624 19.37 -11.83 19.30
CA PHE A 624 18.74 -10.93 20.25
C PHE A 624 19.78 -10.35 21.24
N ALA A 625 19.68 -9.06 21.47
CA ALA A 625 20.47 -8.30 22.43
C ALA A 625 19.60 -7.66 23.52
N SER A 626 18.26 -7.73 23.38
CA SER A 626 17.30 -7.21 24.35
C SER A 626 17.20 -8.09 25.60
N SER A 627 16.74 -7.48 26.70
CA SER A 627 16.40 -8.20 27.93
C SER A 627 15.29 -9.22 27.69
N THR A 628 15.34 -10.34 28.42
CA THR A 628 14.25 -11.33 28.46
C THR A 628 13.27 -11.08 29.59
N ALA A 629 13.52 -10.08 30.43
CA ALA A 629 12.68 -9.72 31.56
C ALA A 629 12.18 -8.28 31.44
N TRP A 630 10.87 -8.12 31.47
CA TRP A 630 10.18 -6.85 31.31
C TRP A 630 9.28 -6.59 32.52
N THR A 631 9.11 -5.32 32.86
CA THR A 631 8.20 -4.92 33.96
C THR A 631 7.22 -3.87 33.49
N GLY A 632 5.99 -3.95 33.95
CA GLY A 632 4.92 -3.00 33.70
C GLY A 632 4.09 -2.75 34.95
N LYS A 633 3.17 -1.79 34.88
CA LYS A 633 2.19 -1.48 35.91
C LYS A 633 0.78 -1.56 35.31
N ALA A 634 -0.14 -2.19 36.05
CA ALA A 634 -1.52 -2.30 35.59
C ALA A 634 -2.16 -0.92 35.33
N GLY A 635 -2.88 -0.78 34.22
CA GLY A 635 -3.52 0.47 33.82
C GLY A 635 -2.58 1.57 33.30
N THR A 636 -1.27 1.37 33.31
CA THR A 636 -0.28 2.31 32.77
C THR A 636 0.29 1.72 31.48
N ALA A 637 0.24 2.44 30.36
CA ALA A 637 0.73 1.96 29.09
C ALA A 637 2.17 1.43 29.21
N PHE A 638 2.39 0.21 28.72
CA PHE A 638 3.71 -0.43 28.66
C PHE A 638 4.33 -0.18 27.29
N ALA A 639 5.62 0.11 27.29
CA ALA A 639 6.45 0.16 26.10
C ALA A 639 7.77 -0.55 26.36
N GLY A 640 8.27 -1.26 25.37
CA GLY A 640 9.55 -1.95 25.39
C GLY A 640 10.09 -2.08 23.97
N THR A 641 11.36 -2.43 23.80
CA THR A 641 11.92 -2.62 22.46
C THR A 641 12.74 -3.90 22.42
N LEU A 642 12.36 -4.81 21.52
CA LEU A 642 13.17 -5.95 21.15
C LEU A 642 14.31 -5.48 20.24
N VAL A 643 15.53 -5.80 20.59
CA VAL A 643 16.73 -5.44 19.81
C VAL A 643 17.43 -6.72 19.40
N ALA A 644 17.83 -6.81 18.14
CA ALA A 644 18.67 -7.88 17.65
C ALA A 644 19.75 -7.33 16.72
N SER A 645 20.94 -7.92 16.75
CA SER A 645 21.98 -7.69 15.76
C SER A 645 21.77 -8.63 14.57
N ASN A 646 21.99 -8.13 13.36
CA ASN A 646 21.89 -8.93 12.16
C ASN A 646 23.25 -9.04 11.44
N PRO A 647 23.92 -10.19 11.53
CA PRO A 647 25.20 -10.40 10.84
C PRO A 647 25.08 -10.31 9.30
N ASN A 648 23.88 -10.54 8.76
CA ASN A 648 23.61 -10.47 7.32
C ASN A 648 23.38 -9.03 6.82
N THR A 649 23.37 -8.03 7.72
CA THR A 649 23.11 -6.60 7.39
C THR A 649 21.80 -6.39 6.61
N ALA A 650 20.81 -7.20 6.90
CA ALA A 650 19.47 -7.15 6.30
C ALA A 650 18.47 -6.52 7.30
N THR A 651 17.35 -6.04 6.80
CA THR A 651 16.26 -5.53 7.65
C THR A 651 15.69 -6.64 8.52
N LEU A 652 15.29 -6.29 9.75
CA LEU A 652 14.70 -7.20 10.72
C LEU A 652 13.20 -6.95 10.84
N ALA A 653 12.46 -8.04 11.01
CA ALA A 653 11.05 -8.01 11.38
C ALA A 653 10.82 -8.83 12.64
N TYR A 654 9.94 -8.35 13.54
CA TYR A 654 9.68 -8.97 14.83
C TYR A 654 8.22 -9.41 14.94
N THR A 655 8.00 -10.55 15.59
CA THR A 655 6.66 -11.08 15.88
C THR A 655 6.61 -11.67 17.30
N LEU A 656 5.44 -11.70 17.92
CA LEU A 656 5.20 -12.32 19.23
C LEU A 656 4.28 -13.51 19.09
N THR A 657 4.53 -14.55 19.88
CA THR A 657 3.66 -15.73 20.00
C THR A 657 3.39 -16.01 21.47
N GLY A 658 2.13 -16.26 21.83
CA GLY A 658 1.72 -16.47 23.22
C GLY A 658 1.71 -15.21 24.09
N ALA A 659 1.76 -14.02 23.47
CA ALA A 659 1.66 -12.75 24.17
C ALA A 659 0.25 -12.53 24.75
N PRO A 660 0.12 -11.84 25.89
CA PRO A 660 -1.19 -11.49 26.45
C PRO A 660 -1.97 -10.58 25.48
N SER A 661 -3.29 -10.67 25.53
CA SER A 661 -4.16 -9.85 24.68
C SER A 661 -3.88 -8.36 24.86
N GLY A 662 -3.65 -7.65 23.77
CA GLY A 662 -3.32 -6.22 23.74
C GLY A 662 -1.82 -5.90 23.75
N LEU A 663 -0.92 -6.85 24.05
CA LEU A 663 0.52 -6.68 23.82
C LEU A 663 0.84 -6.96 22.36
N VAL A 664 1.36 -5.95 21.66
CA VAL A 664 1.75 -6.03 20.25
C VAL A 664 3.21 -5.65 20.07
N VAL A 665 3.80 -6.08 18.95
CA VAL A 665 5.14 -5.66 18.51
C VAL A 665 5.06 -5.09 17.10
N ALA A 666 5.69 -3.96 16.86
CA ALA A 666 5.88 -3.41 15.53
C ALA A 666 7.04 -4.10 14.80
N GLY A 667 7.11 -3.96 13.47
CA GLY A 667 8.15 -4.57 12.65
C GLY A 667 9.58 -4.18 13.03
N ASN A 668 9.76 -3.02 13.64
CA ASN A 668 11.05 -2.53 14.17
C ASN A 668 11.40 -3.03 15.58
N GLY A 669 10.58 -3.91 16.18
CA GLY A 669 10.79 -4.47 17.50
C GLY A 669 10.15 -3.70 18.66
N ALA A 670 9.50 -2.56 18.41
CA ALA A 670 8.81 -1.81 19.45
C ALA A 670 7.58 -2.57 19.94
N MET A 671 7.57 -2.92 21.23
CA MET A 671 6.43 -3.54 21.92
C MET A 671 5.58 -2.46 22.59
N SER A 672 4.28 -2.61 22.54
CA SER A 672 3.34 -1.72 23.23
C SER A 672 2.12 -2.48 23.77
N TRP A 673 1.59 -2.01 24.91
CA TRP A 673 0.35 -2.48 25.50
C TRP A 673 -0.33 -1.31 26.21
N ALA A 674 -1.44 -0.84 25.62
CA ALA A 674 -2.10 0.40 26.07
C ALA A 674 -2.64 0.31 27.51
N ALA A 675 -3.21 -0.82 27.89
CA ALA A 675 -3.78 -1.04 29.22
C ALA A 675 -3.40 -2.41 29.78
N PRO A 676 -2.16 -2.58 30.30
CA PRO A 676 -1.70 -3.84 30.86
C PRO A 676 -2.55 -4.30 32.05
N VAL A 677 -2.83 -5.60 32.11
CA VAL A 677 -3.49 -6.26 33.25
C VAL A 677 -2.44 -6.86 34.16
N ALA A 678 -2.65 -6.74 35.49
CA ALA A 678 -1.72 -7.30 36.48
C ALA A 678 -1.54 -8.81 36.28
N GLY A 679 -0.30 -9.28 36.33
CA GLY A 679 0.00 -10.70 36.12
C GLY A 679 1.44 -10.93 35.68
N SER A 680 1.78 -12.20 35.48
CA SER A 680 3.07 -12.63 34.95
C SER A 680 2.83 -13.40 33.66
N TYR A 681 3.38 -12.88 32.58
CA TYR A 681 3.16 -13.37 31.22
C TYR A 681 4.47 -13.86 30.61
N THR A 682 4.43 -15.02 29.98
CA THR A 682 5.56 -15.56 29.22
C THR A 682 5.15 -15.66 27.77
N PHE A 683 5.96 -15.13 26.88
CA PHE A 683 5.72 -15.15 25.45
C PHE A 683 7.03 -15.39 24.70
N THR A 684 6.94 -15.77 23.45
CA THR A 684 8.10 -15.95 22.57
C THR A 684 8.17 -14.80 21.57
N ALA A 685 9.28 -14.07 21.59
CA ALA A 685 9.65 -13.13 20.57
C ALA A 685 10.42 -13.85 19.46
N ARG A 686 10.08 -13.60 18.22
CA ARG A 686 10.78 -14.09 17.04
C ARG A 686 11.27 -12.91 16.22
N VAL A 687 12.54 -12.93 15.82
CA VAL A 687 13.12 -12.00 14.85
C VAL A 687 13.45 -12.75 13.56
N THR A 688 13.14 -12.13 12.43
CA THR A 688 13.41 -12.67 11.09
C THR A 688 14.08 -11.59 10.26
N ASP A 689 15.18 -11.89 9.59
CA ASP A 689 15.77 -10.97 8.62
C ASP A 689 15.11 -11.11 7.24
N SER A 690 15.35 -10.14 6.34
CA SER A 690 14.78 -10.16 4.99
C SER A 690 15.29 -11.30 4.10
N TYR A 691 16.32 -12.05 4.56
CA TYR A 691 16.78 -13.28 3.93
C TYR A 691 16.13 -14.56 4.50
N GLY A 692 15.23 -14.40 5.50
CA GLY A 692 14.48 -15.50 6.11
C GLY A 692 15.19 -16.23 7.25
N TYR A 693 16.35 -15.74 7.73
CA TYR A 693 17.00 -16.27 8.91
C TYR A 693 16.29 -15.81 10.18
N THR A 694 16.05 -16.72 11.10
CA THR A 694 15.23 -16.46 12.28
C THR A 694 15.92 -16.85 13.57
N SER A 695 15.65 -16.07 14.63
CA SER A 695 15.92 -16.46 16.01
C SER A 695 14.70 -16.25 16.88
N MET A 696 14.66 -16.95 18.00
CA MET A 696 13.59 -16.86 18.97
C MET A 696 14.19 -16.63 20.37
N GLN A 697 13.46 -15.86 21.19
CA GLN A 697 13.77 -15.60 22.59
C GLN A 697 12.49 -15.74 23.40
N THR A 698 12.57 -16.35 24.58
CA THR A 698 11.44 -16.42 25.50
C THR A 698 11.54 -15.27 26.49
N ASP A 699 10.51 -14.44 26.52
CA ASP A 699 10.42 -13.24 27.33
C ASP A 699 9.41 -13.42 28.47
N LYS A 700 9.67 -12.76 29.58
CA LYS A 700 8.77 -12.70 30.72
C LYS A 700 8.42 -11.24 31.05
N LEU A 701 7.14 -10.89 30.97
CA LEU A 701 6.62 -9.59 31.39
C LEU A 701 5.87 -9.74 32.72
N THR A 702 6.34 -9.03 33.75
CA THR A 702 5.64 -8.96 35.03
C THR A 702 4.97 -7.60 35.17
N VAL A 703 3.64 -7.60 35.18
CA VAL A 703 2.82 -6.39 35.38
C VAL A 703 2.40 -6.35 36.87
N ALA A 704 2.94 -5.38 37.58
CA ALA A 704 2.57 -5.14 38.99
C ALA A 704 1.13 -4.61 39.08
N GLY A 705 0.40 -4.99 40.09
CA GLY A 705 -0.93 -4.45 40.39
C GLY A 705 -0.87 -2.93 40.61
N SER A 706 -1.91 -2.24 40.16
CA SER A 706 -2.11 -0.85 40.58
C SER A 706 -2.39 -0.82 42.08
N THR A 707 -1.49 -0.26 42.86
CA THR A 707 -1.80 0.14 44.23
C THR A 707 -2.42 1.53 44.21
N SER A 708 -3.59 1.69 43.57
CA SER A 708 -4.42 2.86 43.90
C SER A 708 -4.94 2.62 45.31
N THR A 709 -4.54 3.46 46.21
CA THR A 709 -5.18 3.53 47.53
C THR A 709 -6.59 4.03 47.28
N ASN A 710 -7.57 3.12 47.43
CA ASN A 710 -8.98 3.54 47.30
C ASN A 710 -9.30 4.57 48.38
N HIS A 711 -9.80 5.73 48.02
CA HIS A 711 -10.22 6.76 48.94
C HIS A 711 -11.73 6.59 49.23
N ALA A 712 -12.09 6.73 50.48
CA ALA A 712 -13.50 6.69 50.86
C ALA A 712 -14.24 7.91 50.33
N PRO A 713 -15.47 7.75 49.82
CA PRO A 713 -16.29 8.84 49.34
C PRO A 713 -16.68 9.79 50.46
N THR A 714 -16.94 11.04 50.14
CA THR A 714 -17.33 12.10 51.06
C THR A 714 -18.72 12.59 50.72
N LEU A 715 -19.48 12.97 51.74
CA LEU A 715 -20.77 13.67 51.61
C LEU A 715 -20.78 14.90 52.54
N ALA A 716 -20.90 16.07 51.96
CA ALA A 716 -20.99 17.29 52.70
C ALA A 716 -22.31 17.37 53.51
N ALA A 717 -22.21 17.80 54.78
CA ALA A 717 -23.40 18.06 55.57
C ALA A 717 -24.26 19.16 54.88
N THR A 718 -25.54 18.89 54.76
CA THR A 718 -26.48 19.81 54.07
C THR A 718 -27.79 19.93 54.84
N THR A 719 -28.49 21.09 54.67
CA THR A 719 -29.81 21.31 55.24
C THR A 719 -30.83 21.47 54.08
N LEU A 720 -31.89 20.72 54.16
CA LEU A 720 -32.97 20.71 53.15
C LEU A 720 -34.26 21.17 53.89
N SER A 721 -34.98 22.14 53.33
CA SER A 721 -36.27 22.63 53.89
C SER A 721 -37.39 22.24 52.95
N GLN A 722 -38.41 21.58 53.45
CA GLN A 722 -39.58 21.10 52.73
C GLN A 722 -40.86 21.45 53.50
N LYS A 723 -41.99 21.56 52.80
CA LYS A 723 -43.28 21.81 53.50
C LYS A 723 -43.96 20.49 53.89
N ALA A 724 -44.62 20.54 55.02
CA ALA A 724 -45.37 19.41 55.53
C ALA A 724 -46.48 18.96 54.54
N GLY A 725 -46.54 17.68 54.23
CA GLY A 725 -47.48 17.08 53.33
C GLY A 725 -47.19 17.25 51.81
N GLU A 726 -46.22 18.07 51.42
CA GLU A 726 -45.79 18.16 50.06
C GLU A 726 -44.76 17.06 49.67
N THR A 727 -44.83 16.58 48.44
CA THR A 727 -43.83 15.61 47.90
C THR A 727 -42.59 16.36 47.44
N PHE A 728 -41.40 15.78 47.66
CA PHE A 728 -40.14 16.32 47.23
C PHE A 728 -39.25 15.21 46.66
N ALA A 729 -38.28 15.60 45.79
CA ALA A 729 -37.16 14.78 45.31
C ALA A 729 -35.92 15.69 45.23
N VAL A 730 -34.90 15.32 45.96
CA VAL A 730 -33.63 16.07 45.99
C VAL A 730 -32.46 15.11 45.83
N ARG A 731 -31.54 15.44 44.97
CA ARG A 731 -30.32 14.66 44.74
C ARG A 731 -29.25 15.08 45.77
N LEU A 732 -28.77 14.12 46.53
CA LEU A 732 -27.58 14.25 47.35
C LEU A 732 -26.33 14.02 46.48
N VAL A 733 -25.35 14.91 46.59
CA VAL A 733 -24.13 14.85 45.81
C VAL A 733 -22.95 14.47 46.72
N GLY A 734 -22.52 13.24 46.62
CA GLY A 734 -21.26 12.81 47.20
C GLY A 734 -20.12 13.07 46.24
N ALA A 735 -18.90 13.10 46.74
CA ALA A 735 -17.68 13.19 45.95
C ALA A 735 -16.75 12.03 46.28
N ASP A 736 -16.20 11.39 45.29
CA ASP A 736 -15.20 10.36 45.39
C ASP A 736 -13.92 10.81 44.71
N ALA A 737 -12.77 10.68 45.37
CA ALA A 737 -11.50 11.19 44.89
C ALA A 737 -10.94 10.32 43.73
N ASP A 738 -11.36 9.05 43.63
CA ASP A 738 -10.96 8.11 42.60
C ASP A 738 -11.94 8.08 41.44
N GLY A 739 -13.10 8.78 41.60
CA GLY A 739 -14.15 8.84 40.57
C GLY A 739 -15.05 7.59 40.55
N ASP A 740 -15.07 6.83 41.63
CA ASP A 740 -15.79 5.57 41.72
C ASP A 740 -17.32 5.75 41.74
N ALA A 741 -18.02 4.75 41.23
CA ALA A 741 -19.47 4.73 41.30
C ALA A 741 -19.94 4.57 42.78
N MET A 742 -20.87 5.46 43.20
CA MET A 742 -21.32 5.55 44.59
C MET A 742 -22.75 5.03 44.75
N THR A 743 -22.97 4.37 45.90
CA THR A 743 -24.29 3.95 46.36
C THR A 743 -24.60 4.61 47.71
N TYR A 744 -25.86 4.95 47.92
CA TYR A 744 -26.33 5.72 49.07
C TYR A 744 -27.29 4.88 49.92
N SER A 745 -27.18 5.02 51.23
CA SER A 745 -28.13 4.52 52.20
C SER A 745 -28.31 5.51 53.33
N MET A 746 -29.38 5.44 54.07
CA MET A 746 -29.64 6.39 55.18
C MET A 746 -30.33 5.72 56.34
N THR A 747 -30.17 6.35 57.52
CA THR A 747 -30.97 6.09 58.75
C THR A 747 -31.49 7.39 59.34
N GLY A 748 -32.47 7.32 60.18
CA GLY A 748 -33.06 8.52 60.88
C GLY A 748 -34.11 9.27 60.09
N ALA A 749 -34.61 8.70 59.00
CA ALA A 749 -35.68 9.35 58.19
C ALA A 749 -37.03 9.24 58.88
N PRO A 750 -37.89 10.27 58.77
CA PRO A 750 -39.30 10.13 59.18
C PRO A 750 -40.07 9.25 58.21
N SER A 751 -41.21 8.68 58.70
CA SER A 751 -42.06 7.88 57.85
C SER A 751 -42.48 8.66 56.61
N GLY A 752 -42.43 7.95 55.46
CA GLY A 752 -42.74 8.55 54.12
C GLY A 752 -41.54 9.18 53.40
N VAL A 753 -40.33 9.17 53.99
CA VAL A 753 -39.10 9.69 53.34
C VAL A 753 -38.15 8.52 53.08
N THR A 754 -37.67 8.37 51.85
CA THR A 754 -36.78 7.28 51.34
C THR A 754 -35.60 7.85 50.58
N LEU A 755 -34.46 7.15 50.59
CA LEU A 755 -33.29 7.44 49.81
C LEU A 755 -33.04 6.30 48.84
N MET A 756 -33.03 6.61 47.53
CA MET A 756 -32.66 5.65 46.51
C MET A 756 -31.17 5.43 46.48
N SER A 757 -30.72 4.26 46.10
CA SER A 757 -29.28 3.91 46.01
C SER A 757 -28.47 4.85 45.08
N GLY A 758 -29.12 5.52 44.17
CA GLY A 758 -28.52 6.56 43.30
C GLY A 758 -28.43 7.95 43.91
N GLY A 759 -28.73 8.11 45.22
CA GLY A 759 -28.62 9.38 45.95
C GLY A 759 -29.81 10.31 45.82
N ILE A 760 -30.95 9.84 45.34
CA ILE A 760 -32.16 10.67 45.30
C ILE A 760 -32.94 10.46 46.59
N LEU A 761 -33.00 11.53 47.43
CA LEU A 761 -33.85 11.60 48.60
C LEU A 761 -35.23 12.07 48.19
N THR A 762 -36.24 11.23 48.39
CA THR A 762 -37.61 11.49 47.96
C THR A 762 -38.64 11.13 49.04
N GLY A 763 -39.77 11.71 48.97
CA GLY A 763 -40.89 11.36 49.85
C GLY A 763 -41.78 12.53 50.20
N SER A 764 -42.69 12.29 51.23
CA SER A 764 -43.46 13.36 51.87
C SER A 764 -43.72 12.96 53.34
N THR A 765 -43.82 13.91 54.20
CA THR A 765 -44.25 13.68 55.58
C THR A 765 -45.10 14.83 56.05
N ALA A 766 -46.20 14.52 56.69
CA ALA A 766 -47.12 15.52 57.33
C ALA A 766 -46.64 16.01 58.69
N VAL A 767 -45.67 15.34 59.30
CA VAL A 767 -45.16 15.68 60.63
C VAL A 767 -44.11 16.76 60.51
N LYS A 768 -44.39 17.93 61.05
CA LYS A 768 -43.47 19.07 61.18
C LYS A 768 -42.34 18.72 62.14
N GLY A 769 -41.12 19.10 61.80
CA GLY A 769 -39.98 18.85 62.67
C GLY A 769 -38.63 18.95 61.91
N THR A 770 -37.58 18.85 62.70
CA THR A 770 -36.20 18.76 62.14
C THR A 770 -35.67 17.35 62.35
N TYR A 771 -35.36 16.72 61.21
CA TYR A 771 -34.89 15.32 61.17
C TYR A 771 -33.42 15.29 60.79
N ARG A 772 -32.63 14.51 61.52
CA ARG A 772 -31.20 14.25 61.15
C ARG A 772 -31.14 12.92 60.46
N LEU A 773 -30.83 12.98 59.15
CA LEU A 773 -30.64 11.79 58.29
C LEU A 773 -29.14 11.49 58.28
N ASN A 774 -28.73 10.35 58.84
CA ASN A 774 -27.36 9.87 58.67
C ASN A 774 -27.25 9.11 57.37
N VAL A 775 -26.57 9.69 56.40
CA VAL A 775 -26.39 9.15 55.07
C VAL A 775 -25.01 8.51 54.99
N THR A 776 -24.97 7.26 54.55
CA THR A 776 -23.74 6.54 54.19
C THR A 776 -23.63 6.44 52.69
N VAL A 777 -22.48 6.85 52.15
CA VAL A 777 -22.12 6.71 50.76
C VAL A 777 -21.06 5.62 50.70
N ARG A 778 -21.22 4.63 49.80
CA ARG A 778 -20.28 3.56 49.59
C ARG A 778 -19.84 3.56 48.13
N ASP A 779 -18.55 3.46 47.89
CA ASP A 779 -17.97 3.32 46.57
C ASP A 779 -18.07 1.88 46.05
N SER A 780 -17.68 1.69 44.78
CA SER A 780 -17.68 0.38 44.11
C SER A 780 -16.60 -0.57 44.66
N HIS A 781 -15.60 -0.07 45.39
CA HIS A 781 -14.54 -0.83 46.00
C HIS A 781 -14.79 -1.12 47.49
N GLY A 782 -15.91 -0.61 48.04
CA GLY A 782 -16.40 -0.95 49.35
C GLY A 782 -16.02 -0.02 50.48
N ALA A 783 -15.26 1.04 50.24
CA ALA A 783 -15.00 2.06 51.25
C ALA A 783 -16.25 2.94 51.47
N THR A 784 -16.40 3.46 52.66
CA THR A 784 -17.60 4.21 53.03
C THR A 784 -17.27 5.55 53.67
N GLY A 785 -18.04 6.58 53.27
CA GLY A 785 -18.09 7.88 53.92
C GLY A 785 -19.48 8.18 54.48
N THR A 786 -19.56 9.00 55.53
CA THR A 786 -20.82 9.37 56.13
C THR A 786 -21.02 10.87 56.13
N GLY A 787 -22.25 11.34 55.92
CA GLY A 787 -22.66 12.73 56.03
C GLY A 787 -24.01 12.86 56.72
N VAL A 788 -24.27 14.03 57.28
CA VAL A 788 -25.55 14.33 57.88
C VAL A 788 -26.35 15.29 57.01
N VAL A 789 -27.53 14.84 56.63
CA VAL A 789 -28.51 15.70 55.98
C VAL A 789 -29.58 16.14 57.03
N THR A 790 -29.73 17.44 57.28
CA THR A 790 -30.75 17.95 58.13
C THR A 790 -31.99 18.28 57.30
N LEU A 791 -33.06 17.51 57.50
CA LEU A 791 -34.32 17.71 56.75
C LEU A 791 -35.28 18.49 57.72
N VAL A 792 -35.59 19.74 57.36
CA VAL A 792 -36.56 20.59 58.08
C VAL A 792 -37.90 20.53 57.36
N ILE A 793 -38.93 20.06 58.06
CA ILE A 793 -40.31 20.03 57.57
C ILE A 793 -41.07 21.15 58.27
N ALA A 794 -41.41 22.19 57.48
CA ALA A 794 -42.02 23.43 57.99
C ALA A 794 -43.52 23.44 57.78
#